data_70e1a828819807ecfbf9868cff01569b
#
_entry.id   70e1a828819807ecfbf9868cff01569b
#
_cell.length_a   1.000
_cell.length_b   1.000
_cell.length_c   1.000
_cell.angle_alpha   90.00
_cell.angle_beta   90.00
_cell.angle_gamma   90.00
#
_symmetry.space_group_name_H-M   'P 1'
#
loop_
_entity.id
_entity.type
_entity.pdbx_description
1 polymer ?
#
loop_
_entity_poly.entity_id
_entity_poly.type
_entity_poly.pdbx_seq_one_letter_code
_entity_poly.pdbx_strand_id
1 'polypeptide(L)'
;MNFKKPATLVLVSLTSTGGWAQLSSPPNAPVQDMGRVEIKSNRDNDTEERRQSTAAKIVIGREELDRQGDGTLGEVLKRLPGVTIQGAPGRGGAIRMRGLGGGYTQILMDGQRVPPGFSIDSLTPEMIEKVEILRAPTAETGARAIAGTINIVLREGLRANPDDLKVGSSFENGHRSEGLNWVHNIKSEALIGTFTVSAMNMWRPEDNNTLTDTEVDALGKLPAGSSHRERHTENLGHRQGLNANARLMWRGEEGKTLVLMPFMVYSEFNSLGHIDLTESKTVGGQSQSFSSDSAQTSNNSRFVMTRLNGQWNQRFSADTRFEFKFGLGESHYSYKFNQTELGTSGLLNTMTEAQAFKDLSQSWNGKLTQVLQNGHQVVSGLELEGVRRTEEAVADVMDDAGNMRARTQRWAVYTQDEWSINPHWNAHAGIRYENILTEGVTSEGAKRNQSAVLSPLLHAVWKPQPDSKDQVRMSLTRSYKTPTLVNLVALTSLSREANSPTRPDRTGNPGLKPELATGIDVAVERYLTEGGVLSANVFRRNISDLIRYVTSERYDTAWAPGQRRFVSSPQNVGNAITQGLELEAKFRMDQVWTTVPAIDIRSNLSFFHSRVLDVLGPNNRLDQQPSMTANLGGDYRIRSMPLTLGGNVNFNPDYTTRRSNEQWAYQGAKRVVDVYGLWKFNPATALRVTVSNLVPRDYLTGTTYIGNGFSETANTNTRNWQNVQVRLEMKI
;
A
#
# COMPACT_ATOMS: atom_id res chain seq x y z
N MET A 1 39.54 20.37 -8.76
CA MET A 1 40.70 19.95 -7.93
C MET A 1 40.48 18.49 -7.51
N ASN A 2 41.39 17.66 -8.02
CA ASN A 2 41.70 16.26 -7.63
C ASN A 2 40.60 15.29 -7.20
N PHE A 3 40.15 14.52 -8.17
CA PHE A 3 39.52 13.19 -7.97
C PHE A 3 40.62 12.14 -7.81
N LYS A 4 40.60 11.38 -6.72
CA LYS A 4 41.41 10.16 -6.52
C LYS A 4 40.52 8.89 -6.67
N LYS A 5 40.92 8.11 -7.64
CA LYS A 5 40.95 6.67 -7.97
C LYS A 5 39.95 5.69 -7.29
N PRO A 6 39.44 4.73 -8.09
CA PRO A 6 38.58 3.66 -7.63
C PRO A 6 39.35 2.51 -6.95
N ALA A 7 38.72 1.87 -6.00
CA ALA A 7 39.23 0.70 -5.31
C ALA A 7 39.19 -0.55 -6.22
N THR A 8 40.31 -1.22 -6.26
CA THR A 8 40.55 -2.46 -7.02
C THR A 8 39.79 -3.64 -6.38
N LEU A 9 39.00 -4.32 -7.18
CA LEU A 9 38.34 -5.59 -6.83
C LEU A 9 39.38 -6.71 -6.90
N VAL A 10 39.68 -7.36 -5.80
CA VAL A 10 40.53 -8.55 -5.73
C VAL A 10 39.67 -9.78 -6.02
N LEU A 11 39.90 -10.42 -7.16
CA LEU A 11 39.39 -11.74 -7.49
C LEU A 11 40.31 -12.80 -6.88
N VAL A 12 39.80 -13.57 -5.94
CA VAL A 12 40.51 -14.77 -5.42
C VAL A 12 40.14 -15.95 -6.30
N SER A 13 41.09 -16.44 -7.07
CA SER A 13 41.01 -17.68 -7.84
C SER A 13 41.37 -18.87 -6.95
N LEU A 14 40.44 -19.78 -6.73
CA LEU A 14 40.68 -21.09 -6.15
C LEU A 14 40.84 -22.13 -7.28
N THR A 15 42.04 -22.60 -7.46
CA THR A 15 42.36 -23.77 -8.29
C THR A 15 42.21 -25.01 -7.45
N SER A 16 41.33 -25.93 -7.84
CA SER A 16 41.25 -27.29 -7.30
C SER A 16 41.82 -28.30 -8.29
N THR A 17 42.84 -29.00 -7.86
CA THR A 17 43.41 -30.15 -8.54
C THR A 17 42.54 -31.39 -8.36
N GLY A 18 42.17 -32.03 -9.46
CA GLY A 18 41.34 -33.22 -9.46
C GLY A 18 42.09 -34.52 -9.11
N GLY A 19 41.39 -35.36 -8.41
CA GLY A 19 41.77 -36.78 -8.24
C GLY A 19 40.57 -37.65 -8.64
N TRP A 20 40.76 -38.48 -9.68
CA TRP A 20 39.79 -39.46 -10.13
C TRP A 20 39.83 -40.70 -9.25
N ALA A 21 38.71 -41.02 -8.59
CA ALA A 21 38.47 -42.35 -8.04
C ALA A 21 37.11 -42.85 -8.53
N GLN A 22 37.13 -43.88 -9.37
CA GLN A 22 35.93 -44.65 -9.72
C GLN A 22 35.47 -45.43 -8.49
N LEU A 23 34.23 -45.22 -8.07
CA LEU A 23 33.54 -46.12 -7.16
C LEU A 23 32.18 -46.51 -7.75
N SER A 24 31.97 -47.80 -7.72
CA SER A 24 30.83 -48.58 -8.17
C SER A 24 29.49 -48.14 -7.62
N SER A 25 28.47 -48.19 -8.49
CA SER A 25 27.05 -47.86 -8.19
C SER A 25 26.46 -48.82 -7.14
N PRO A 26 25.80 -48.32 -6.11
CA PRO A 26 24.86 -49.09 -5.31
C PRO A 26 23.46 -49.14 -5.96
N PRO A 27 22.64 -50.16 -5.66
CA PRO A 27 21.40 -50.44 -6.36
C PRO A 27 20.28 -49.45 -5.96
N ASN A 28 19.47 -49.11 -6.94
CA ASN A 28 18.17 -48.45 -6.95
C ASN A 28 17.52 -48.13 -5.58
N ALA A 29 17.62 -46.87 -5.16
CA ALA A 29 16.63 -46.29 -4.26
C ALA A 29 15.36 -45.93 -5.08
N PRO A 30 14.16 -46.10 -4.55
CA PRO A 30 12.95 -45.81 -5.30
C PRO A 30 12.93 -44.30 -5.64
N VAL A 31 12.81 -44.01 -6.92
CA VAL A 31 12.52 -42.70 -7.46
C VAL A 31 11.22 -42.28 -6.78
N GLN A 32 11.27 -41.28 -5.89
CA GLN A 32 10.07 -40.60 -5.44
C GLN A 32 9.39 -40.03 -6.68
N ASP A 33 8.26 -40.62 -7.02
CA ASP A 33 7.35 -40.18 -8.06
C ASP A 33 7.00 -38.71 -7.76
N MET A 34 7.56 -37.80 -8.56
CA MET A 34 7.16 -36.40 -8.56
C MET A 34 5.70 -36.37 -9.01
N GLY A 35 4.81 -36.38 -8.03
CA GLY A 35 3.39 -36.56 -8.15
C GLY A 35 2.79 -35.91 -9.40
N ARG A 36 2.06 -36.74 -10.13
CA ARG A 36 1.17 -36.35 -11.22
C ARG A 36 0.52 -35.00 -10.90
N VAL A 37 0.80 -33.99 -11.69
CA VAL A 37 0.10 -32.66 -11.58
C VAL A 37 -1.34 -32.93 -11.99
N GLU A 38 -2.16 -33.32 -11.04
CA GLU A 38 -3.62 -33.23 -11.20
C GLU A 38 -3.97 -31.75 -11.32
N ILE A 39 -4.59 -31.36 -12.43
CA ILE A 39 -5.17 -30.03 -12.61
C ILE A 39 -6.41 -29.98 -11.72
N LYS A 40 -6.19 -29.70 -10.43
CA LYS A 40 -7.26 -29.35 -9.49
C LYS A 40 -7.71 -27.90 -9.77
N SER A 41 -8.90 -27.54 -9.34
CA SER A 41 -9.43 -26.18 -9.54
C SER A 41 -8.43 -25.12 -9.04
N ASN A 42 -8.36 -23.95 -9.65
CA ASN A 42 -7.43 -22.88 -9.25
C ASN A 42 -7.52 -22.53 -7.75
N ARG A 43 -8.71 -22.67 -7.15
CA ARG A 43 -8.93 -22.47 -5.69
C ARG A 43 -8.12 -23.42 -4.82
N ASP A 44 -8.04 -24.69 -5.21
CA ASP A 44 -7.29 -25.70 -4.46
C ASP A 44 -5.79 -25.40 -4.52
N ASN A 45 -5.31 -24.86 -5.65
CA ASN A 45 -3.91 -24.46 -5.81
C ASN A 45 -3.53 -23.29 -4.91
N ASP A 46 -4.36 -22.22 -4.84
CA ASP A 46 -4.10 -21.04 -4.00
C ASP A 46 -4.10 -21.40 -2.51
N THR A 47 -5.05 -22.23 -2.10
CA THR A 47 -5.15 -22.71 -0.71
C THR A 47 -4.00 -23.67 -0.37
N GLU A 48 -3.56 -24.51 -1.31
CA GLU A 48 -2.42 -25.41 -1.13
C GLU A 48 -1.10 -24.63 -1.07
N GLU A 49 -0.90 -23.62 -1.91
CA GLU A 49 0.25 -22.71 -1.83
C GLU A 49 0.34 -22.01 -0.48
N ARG A 50 -0.83 -21.53 0.03
CA ARG A 50 -0.92 -20.98 1.39
C ARG A 50 -0.53 -22.01 2.43
N ARG A 51 -1.03 -23.25 2.32
CA ARG A 51 -0.79 -24.33 3.29
C ARG A 51 0.66 -24.77 3.34
N GLN A 52 1.34 -24.80 2.20
CA GLN A 52 2.74 -25.23 2.09
C GLN A 52 3.74 -24.18 2.59
N SER A 53 3.40 -22.91 2.58
CA SER A 53 4.30 -21.85 3.04
C SER A 53 4.53 -21.94 4.55
N THR A 54 5.78 -21.94 5.04
CA THR A 54 6.09 -21.91 6.49
C THR A 54 5.80 -20.53 7.08
N ALA A 55 6.09 -19.44 6.38
CA ALA A 55 5.66 -18.09 6.78
C ALA A 55 4.15 -17.90 6.55
N ALA A 56 3.48 -17.18 7.46
CA ALA A 56 2.05 -16.92 7.37
C ALA A 56 1.71 -16.09 6.12
N LYS A 57 1.06 -16.72 5.14
CA LYS A 57 0.72 -16.15 3.82
C LYS A 57 -0.74 -16.40 3.48
N ILE A 58 -1.41 -15.42 2.86
CA ILE A 58 -2.72 -15.57 2.20
C ILE A 58 -2.48 -15.41 0.70
N VAL A 59 -3.09 -16.26 -0.10
CA VAL A 59 -3.04 -16.20 -1.56
C VAL A 59 -4.44 -15.99 -2.10
N ILE A 60 -4.59 -15.00 -2.98
CA ILE A 60 -5.83 -14.67 -3.69
C ILE A 60 -5.54 -14.76 -5.17
N GLY A 61 -5.99 -15.84 -5.77
CA GLY A 61 -5.71 -16.14 -7.15
C GLY A 61 -6.69 -15.49 -8.13
N ARG A 62 -6.41 -15.73 -9.40
CA ARG A 62 -7.12 -15.14 -10.54
C ARG A 62 -8.64 -15.32 -10.49
N GLU A 63 -9.12 -16.52 -10.15
CA GLU A 63 -10.56 -16.81 -10.11
C GLU A 63 -11.31 -15.94 -9.08
N GLU A 64 -10.68 -15.66 -7.94
CA GLU A 64 -11.27 -14.81 -6.91
C GLU A 64 -11.24 -13.33 -7.32
N LEU A 65 -10.14 -12.87 -7.94
CA LEU A 65 -10.02 -11.52 -8.49
C LEU A 65 -11.08 -11.26 -9.58
N ASP A 66 -11.30 -12.20 -10.50
CA ASP A 66 -12.30 -12.08 -11.56
C ASP A 66 -13.75 -12.03 -11.04
N ARG A 67 -14.03 -12.76 -9.96
CA ARG A 67 -15.36 -12.74 -9.35
C ARG A 67 -15.70 -11.39 -8.73
N GLN A 68 -14.72 -10.75 -8.10
CA GLN A 68 -14.96 -9.48 -7.44
C GLN A 68 -15.27 -8.34 -8.41
N GLY A 69 -14.71 -8.40 -9.62
CA GLY A 69 -15.14 -7.57 -10.75
C GLY A 69 -14.99 -6.06 -10.59
N ASP A 70 -14.15 -5.61 -9.67
CA ASP A 70 -13.99 -4.19 -9.35
C ASP A 70 -13.21 -3.42 -10.42
N GLY A 71 -13.38 -2.10 -10.44
CA GLY A 71 -12.70 -1.22 -11.39
C GLY A 71 -11.21 -1.01 -11.08
N THR A 72 -10.82 -1.10 -9.80
CA THR A 72 -9.43 -0.89 -9.37
C THR A 72 -8.97 -1.99 -8.42
N LEU A 73 -7.64 -2.21 -8.36
CA LEU A 73 -7.06 -3.15 -7.42
C LEU A 73 -7.32 -2.74 -5.96
N GLY A 74 -7.33 -1.45 -5.66
CA GLY A 74 -7.64 -0.94 -4.33
C GLY A 74 -8.99 -1.45 -3.80
N GLU A 75 -10.02 -1.44 -4.65
CA GLU A 75 -11.36 -1.93 -4.31
C GLU A 75 -11.36 -3.45 -4.01
N VAL A 76 -10.56 -4.23 -4.73
CA VAL A 76 -10.36 -5.65 -4.44
C VAL A 76 -9.68 -5.84 -3.08
N LEU A 77 -8.60 -5.12 -2.84
CA LEU A 77 -7.78 -5.29 -1.64
C LEU A 77 -8.52 -4.91 -0.35
N LYS A 78 -9.48 -3.96 -0.37
CA LYS A 78 -10.27 -3.60 0.82
C LYS A 78 -11.11 -4.75 1.38
N ARG A 79 -11.37 -5.79 0.59
CA ARG A 79 -12.15 -6.97 0.97
C ARG A 79 -11.30 -8.07 1.62
N LEU A 80 -9.97 -7.88 1.65
CA LEU A 80 -9.04 -8.87 2.15
C LEU A 80 -8.89 -8.80 3.67
N PRO A 81 -8.52 -9.94 4.31
CA PRO A 81 -8.34 -10.00 5.77
C PRO A 81 -7.35 -8.96 6.28
N GLY A 82 -7.78 -8.14 7.25
CA GLY A 82 -6.93 -7.15 7.90
C GLY A 82 -6.48 -5.99 7.00
N VAL A 83 -7.03 -5.86 5.78
CA VAL A 83 -6.73 -4.77 4.85
C VAL A 83 -7.78 -3.68 4.92
N THR A 84 -7.35 -2.43 4.94
CA THR A 84 -8.21 -1.24 4.92
C THR A 84 -7.67 -0.20 3.95
N ILE A 85 -8.53 0.69 3.46
CA ILE A 85 -8.15 1.83 2.63
C ILE A 85 -8.41 3.12 3.40
N GLN A 86 -7.45 4.04 3.34
CA GLN A 86 -7.56 5.36 3.96
C GLN A 86 -8.56 6.25 3.21
N GLY A 87 -9.14 7.23 3.92
CA GLY A 87 -10.00 8.28 3.35
C GLY A 87 -11.45 7.86 3.22
N ALA A 88 -12.26 8.69 2.59
CA ALA A 88 -13.67 8.46 2.37
C ALA A 88 -13.92 7.26 1.41
N PRO A 89 -15.06 6.56 1.53
CA PRO A 89 -15.44 5.49 0.61
C PRO A 89 -15.39 5.92 -0.86
N GLY A 90 -14.89 5.04 -1.75
CA GLY A 90 -14.84 5.29 -3.20
C GLY A 90 -13.79 6.33 -3.64
N ARG A 91 -13.02 6.92 -2.71
CA ARG A 91 -12.07 8.00 -3.03
C ARG A 91 -10.64 7.54 -3.28
N GLY A 92 -10.38 6.24 -3.20
CA GLY A 92 -9.03 5.68 -3.23
C GLY A 92 -8.26 6.04 -1.96
N GLY A 93 -7.02 5.64 -1.87
CA GLY A 93 -6.17 5.96 -0.73
C GLY A 93 -5.10 4.93 -0.44
N ALA A 94 -4.27 5.19 0.55
CA ALA A 94 -3.22 4.27 0.94
C ALA A 94 -3.81 2.98 1.51
N ILE A 95 -3.30 1.85 1.00
CA ILE A 95 -3.65 0.52 1.51
C ILE A 95 -2.90 0.28 2.80
N ARG A 96 -3.59 -0.31 3.76
CA ARG A 96 -3.10 -0.55 5.11
C ARG A 96 -3.42 -1.96 5.55
N MET A 97 -2.49 -2.57 6.22
CA MET A 97 -2.72 -3.82 6.93
C MET A 97 -2.83 -3.54 8.44
N ARG A 98 -3.68 -4.33 9.12
CA ARG A 98 -3.88 -4.25 10.59
C ARG A 98 -4.28 -2.85 11.07
N GLY A 99 -4.90 -2.07 10.19
CA GLY A 99 -5.30 -0.69 10.48
C GLY A 99 -4.13 0.28 10.71
N LEU A 100 -2.87 -0.14 10.52
CA LEU A 100 -1.71 0.70 10.75
C LEU A 100 -1.54 1.74 9.63
N GLY A 101 -1.09 2.94 9.98
CA GLY A 101 -0.97 4.09 9.10
C GLY A 101 -0.03 3.92 7.90
N GLY A 102 0.21 4.98 7.16
CA GLY A 102 1.06 4.97 5.97
C GLY A 102 2.49 4.51 6.25
N GLY A 103 3.04 3.66 5.34
CA GLY A 103 4.41 3.16 5.43
C GLY A 103 4.62 1.92 6.29
N TYR A 104 3.59 1.42 6.98
CA TYR A 104 3.66 0.17 7.76
C TYR A 104 3.39 -1.07 6.91
N THR A 105 2.75 -0.91 5.75
CA THR A 105 2.50 -1.98 4.78
C THR A 105 3.48 -1.84 3.62
N GLN A 106 4.21 -2.88 3.31
CA GLN A 106 5.07 -2.94 2.13
C GLN A 106 4.24 -3.42 0.93
N ILE A 107 4.40 -2.76 -0.21
CA ILE A 107 3.79 -3.20 -1.47
C ILE A 107 4.89 -3.58 -2.44
N LEU A 108 4.80 -4.80 -2.95
CA LEU A 108 5.69 -5.36 -3.96
C LEU A 108 4.91 -5.65 -5.24
N MET A 109 5.58 -5.62 -6.36
CA MET A 109 5.12 -6.07 -7.67
C MET A 109 6.14 -7.06 -8.22
N ASP A 110 5.72 -8.32 -8.43
CA ASP A 110 6.60 -9.44 -8.77
C ASP A 110 7.80 -9.61 -7.82
N GLY A 111 7.57 -9.37 -6.52
CA GLY A 111 8.58 -9.42 -5.48
C GLY A 111 9.53 -8.23 -5.45
N GLN A 112 9.34 -7.23 -6.30
CA GLN A 112 10.12 -5.99 -6.32
C GLN A 112 9.31 -4.82 -5.75
N ARG A 113 9.98 -3.92 -5.08
CA ARG A 113 9.31 -2.76 -4.48
C ARG A 113 8.78 -1.82 -5.55
N VAL A 114 7.54 -1.36 -5.38
CA VAL A 114 6.97 -0.31 -6.23
C VAL A 114 7.69 1.02 -6.00
N PRO A 115 7.94 1.81 -7.06
CA PRO A 115 8.62 3.09 -6.93
C PRO A 115 7.78 4.12 -6.17
N PRO A 116 8.41 5.17 -5.63
CA PRO A 116 7.69 6.29 -5.01
C PRO A 116 6.68 6.93 -5.97
N GLY A 117 5.54 7.37 -5.45
CA GLY A 117 4.48 7.99 -6.25
C GLY A 117 3.58 7.03 -7.02
N PHE A 118 3.90 5.73 -7.05
CA PHE A 118 3.05 4.73 -7.66
C PHE A 118 1.72 4.59 -6.90
N SER A 119 0.60 4.77 -7.59
CA SER A 119 -0.73 4.49 -7.04
C SER A 119 -1.17 3.08 -7.42
N ILE A 120 -1.59 2.31 -6.44
CA ILE A 120 -2.11 0.96 -6.66
C ILE A 120 -3.41 0.97 -7.47
N ASP A 121 -4.17 2.08 -7.43
CA ASP A 121 -5.37 2.29 -8.22
C ASP A 121 -5.08 2.46 -9.72
N SER A 122 -3.79 2.59 -10.10
CA SER A 122 -3.37 2.55 -11.50
C SER A 122 -3.34 1.13 -12.07
N LEU A 123 -3.37 0.09 -11.22
CA LEU A 123 -3.46 -1.30 -11.64
C LEU A 123 -4.92 -1.73 -11.73
N THR A 124 -5.27 -2.36 -12.84
CA THR A 124 -6.57 -3.03 -12.98
C THR A 124 -6.45 -4.50 -12.54
N PRO A 125 -7.51 -5.11 -11.99
CA PRO A 125 -7.47 -6.52 -11.59
C PRO A 125 -7.06 -7.47 -12.72
N GLU A 126 -7.32 -7.09 -13.96
CA GLU A 126 -7.00 -7.86 -15.17
C GLU A 126 -5.51 -8.05 -15.41
N MET A 127 -4.68 -7.11 -14.91
CA MET A 127 -3.22 -7.17 -15.01
C MET A 127 -2.60 -8.18 -14.05
N ILE A 128 -3.39 -8.73 -13.10
CA ILE A 128 -2.90 -9.43 -11.92
C ILE A 128 -3.23 -10.92 -12.03
N GLU A 129 -2.26 -11.77 -11.78
CA GLU A 129 -2.43 -13.22 -11.64
C GLU A 129 -2.90 -13.60 -10.24
N LYS A 130 -2.22 -13.07 -9.23
CA LYS A 130 -2.56 -13.27 -7.82
C LYS A 130 -2.06 -12.14 -6.93
N VAL A 131 -2.65 -12.03 -5.76
CA VAL A 131 -2.16 -11.19 -4.65
C VAL A 131 -1.76 -12.08 -3.49
N GLU A 132 -0.54 -11.89 -3.01
CA GLU A 132 0.00 -12.57 -1.83
C GLU A 132 0.09 -11.60 -0.67
N ILE A 133 -0.52 -11.95 0.46
CA ILE A 133 -0.45 -11.16 1.70
C ILE A 133 0.41 -11.91 2.70
N LEU A 134 1.60 -11.38 2.98
CA LEU A 134 2.49 -11.94 3.99
C LEU A 134 2.26 -11.20 5.32
N ARG A 135 1.74 -11.90 6.31
CA ARG A 135 1.49 -11.39 7.66
C ARG A 135 2.75 -11.25 8.49
N ALA A 136 3.79 -12.00 8.15
CA ALA A 136 5.11 -11.94 8.77
C ALA A 136 6.19 -11.93 7.68
N PRO A 137 7.26 -11.12 7.81
CA PRO A 137 8.35 -11.06 6.84
C PRO A 137 9.20 -12.32 6.86
N THR A 138 9.83 -12.62 5.71
CA THR A 138 10.95 -13.56 5.61
C THR A 138 12.25 -12.80 5.32
N ALA A 139 13.42 -13.45 5.43
CA ALA A 139 14.66 -12.76 5.10
C ALA A 139 14.73 -12.38 3.61
N GLU A 140 14.13 -13.18 2.75
CA GLU A 140 14.01 -12.94 1.31
C GLU A 140 13.04 -11.77 0.98
N THR A 141 11.86 -11.74 1.59
CA THR A 141 10.85 -10.69 1.28
C THR A 141 11.20 -9.33 1.90
N GLY A 142 12.15 -9.32 2.83
CA GLY A 142 12.58 -8.13 3.55
C GLY A 142 11.71 -7.79 4.76
N ALA A 143 12.29 -7.08 5.72
CA ALA A 143 11.70 -6.80 7.03
C ALA A 143 11.13 -5.38 7.16
N ARG A 144 10.93 -4.65 6.06
CA ARG A 144 10.47 -3.24 6.02
C ARG A 144 8.99 -3.04 6.33
N ALA A 145 8.27 -4.07 6.71
CA ALA A 145 6.84 -4.04 6.92
C ALA A 145 6.48 -4.48 8.32
N ILE A 146 6.16 -3.52 9.21
CA ILE A 146 5.69 -3.83 10.56
C ILE A 146 4.30 -4.46 10.53
N ALA A 147 3.43 -4.02 9.62
CA ALA A 147 2.07 -4.54 9.47
C ALA A 147 1.99 -5.80 8.60
N GLY A 148 2.84 -5.89 7.58
CA GLY A 148 2.87 -6.98 6.61
C GLY A 148 3.19 -6.51 5.20
N THR A 149 3.31 -7.45 4.27
CA THR A 149 3.66 -7.21 2.87
C THR A 149 2.52 -7.68 1.96
N ILE A 150 2.17 -6.87 0.97
CA ILE A 150 1.27 -7.22 -0.12
C ILE A 150 2.13 -7.34 -1.39
N ASN A 151 2.23 -8.53 -1.95
CA ASN A 151 2.92 -8.77 -3.21
C ASN A 151 1.90 -8.99 -4.33
N ILE A 152 1.93 -8.14 -5.33
CA ILE A 152 1.08 -8.18 -6.51
C ILE A 152 1.85 -8.91 -7.58
N VAL A 153 1.38 -10.09 -7.98
CA VAL A 153 1.98 -10.88 -9.05
C VAL A 153 1.24 -10.58 -10.34
N LEU A 154 1.96 -10.05 -11.32
CA LEU A 154 1.39 -9.74 -12.64
C LEU A 154 1.12 -11.01 -13.42
N ARG A 155 0.15 -10.92 -14.34
CA ARG A 155 -0.35 -12.06 -15.13
C ARG A 155 0.75 -12.76 -15.90
N GLU A 156 0.76 -14.07 -15.84
CA GLU A 156 1.69 -14.93 -16.57
C GLU A 156 1.05 -15.47 -17.87
N GLY A 157 1.75 -15.33 -18.98
CA GLY A 157 1.31 -15.80 -20.29
C GLY A 157 1.40 -17.32 -20.51
N LEU A 158 1.37 -18.11 -19.44
CA LEU A 158 1.65 -19.55 -19.50
C LEU A 158 0.50 -20.42 -20.03
N ARG A 159 -0.70 -19.89 -20.16
CA ARG A 159 -1.88 -20.62 -20.67
C ARG A 159 -2.30 -20.11 -22.04
N ALA A 160 -2.69 -21.00 -22.91
CA ALA A 160 -3.37 -20.66 -24.16
C ALA A 160 -4.79 -20.13 -23.86
N ASN A 161 -4.86 -18.97 -23.26
CA ASN A 161 -6.13 -18.30 -23.04
C ASN A 161 -6.44 -17.40 -24.25
N PRO A 162 -7.70 -17.26 -24.66
CA PRO A 162 -8.12 -16.23 -25.61
C PRO A 162 -7.75 -14.84 -25.03
N ASP A 163 -7.66 -13.87 -25.90
CA ASP A 163 -7.51 -12.48 -25.49
C ASP A 163 -8.73 -12.02 -24.69
N ASP A 164 -8.52 -11.15 -23.70
CA ASP A 164 -9.61 -10.57 -22.92
C ASP A 164 -9.79 -9.10 -23.31
N LEU A 165 -11.01 -8.71 -23.64
CA LEU A 165 -11.41 -7.32 -23.84
C LEU A 165 -12.55 -6.96 -22.89
N LYS A 166 -12.36 -5.91 -22.09
CA LYS A 166 -13.39 -5.39 -21.18
C LYS A 166 -13.62 -3.91 -21.45
N VAL A 167 -14.88 -3.53 -21.65
CA VAL A 167 -15.29 -2.15 -21.85
C VAL A 167 -16.40 -1.83 -20.86
N GLY A 168 -16.26 -0.72 -20.16
CA GLY A 168 -17.22 -0.33 -19.13
C GLY A 168 -17.48 1.15 -19.04
N SER A 169 -18.62 1.48 -18.48
CA SER A 169 -18.99 2.83 -18.10
C SER A 169 -19.52 2.84 -16.68
N SER A 170 -19.21 3.89 -15.93
CA SER A 170 -19.74 4.09 -14.58
C SER A 170 -20.34 5.48 -14.42
N PHE A 171 -21.30 5.58 -13.49
CA PHE A 171 -22.07 6.80 -13.22
C PHE A 171 -22.03 7.11 -11.73
N GLU A 172 -21.57 8.31 -11.38
CA GLU A 172 -21.52 8.83 -10.02
C GLU A 172 -21.95 10.29 -9.99
N ASN A 173 -22.96 10.63 -9.20
CA ASN A 173 -23.48 11.99 -9.05
C ASN A 173 -23.67 12.75 -10.39
N GLY A 174 -24.33 12.10 -11.38
CA GLY A 174 -24.59 12.70 -12.68
C GLY A 174 -23.42 12.69 -13.68
N HIS A 175 -22.23 12.25 -13.27
CA HIS A 175 -21.04 12.20 -14.10
C HIS A 175 -20.78 10.79 -14.62
N ARG A 176 -20.40 10.68 -15.89
CA ARG A 176 -20.09 9.42 -16.55
C ARG A 176 -18.60 9.25 -16.75
N SER A 177 -18.11 8.08 -16.38
CA SER A 177 -16.72 7.65 -16.57
C SER A 177 -16.65 6.42 -17.45
N GLU A 178 -15.57 6.24 -18.21
CA GLU A 178 -15.35 5.10 -19.12
C GLU A 178 -14.03 4.42 -18.81
N GLY A 179 -13.99 3.12 -19.10
CA GLY A 179 -12.79 2.30 -18.97
C GLY A 179 -12.72 1.23 -20.05
N LEU A 180 -11.51 0.97 -20.53
CA LEU A 180 -11.18 -0.10 -21.46
C LEU A 180 -9.99 -0.87 -20.91
N ASN A 181 -10.05 -2.19 -20.99
CA ASN A 181 -8.92 -3.07 -20.71
C ASN A 181 -8.83 -4.13 -21.79
N TRP A 182 -7.64 -4.30 -22.36
CA TRP A 182 -7.33 -5.34 -23.33
C TRP A 182 -6.08 -6.10 -22.91
N VAL A 183 -6.20 -7.42 -22.88
CA VAL A 183 -5.11 -8.35 -22.60
C VAL A 183 -4.90 -9.24 -23.81
N HIS A 184 -3.71 -9.17 -24.38
CA HIS A 184 -3.29 -9.99 -25.51
C HIS A 184 -2.26 -11.04 -25.06
N ASN A 185 -2.47 -12.30 -25.45
CA ASN A 185 -1.59 -13.40 -25.11
C ASN A 185 -0.66 -13.74 -26.29
N ILE A 186 0.65 -13.68 -26.03
CA ILE A 186 1.71 -13.96 -27.01
C ILE A 186 2.20 -15.39 -26.79
N LYS A 187 2.20 -16.20 -27.85
CA LYS A 187 2.71 -17.57 -27.80
C LYS A 187 3.45 -17.90 -29.08
N SER A 188 4.74 -18.21 -28.92
CA SER A 188 5.58 -18.82 -29.93
C SER A 188 6.43 -19.93 -29.32
N GLU A 189 7.23 -20.64 -30.10
CA GLU A 189 8.09 -21.71 -29.59
C GLU A 189 9.08 -21.23 -28.52
N ALA A 190 9.68 -20.05 -28.70
CA ALA A 190 10.71 -19.50 -27.82
C ALA A 190 10.20 -18.39 -26.88
N LEU A 191 9.07 -17.74 -27.20
CA LEU A 191 8.55 -16.58 -26.49
C LEU A 191 7.12 -16.82 -26.04
N ILE A 192 6.87 -16.69 -24.75
CA ILE A 192 5.54 -16.73 -24.16
C ILE A 192 5.35 -15.42 -23.37
N GLY A 193 4.19 -14.83 -23.48
CA GLY A 193 3.96 -13.60 -22.70
C GLY A 193 2.54 -13.08 -22.76
N THR A 194 2.34 -11.96 -22.09
CA THR A 194 1.10 -11.17 -22.14
C THR A 194 1.45 -9.72 -22.37
N PHE A 195 0.57 -9.03 -23.06
CA PHE A 195 0.55 -7.58 -23.20
C PHE A 195 -0.79 -7.07 -22.73
N THR A 196 -0.80 -6.07 -21.85
CA THR A 196 -2.02 -5.49 -21.31
C THR A 196 -2.01 -3.98 -21.52
N VAL A 197 -3.11 -3.45 -22.00
CA VAL A 197 -3.39 -2.01 -22.10
C VAL A 197 -4.67 -1.71 -21.37
N SER A 198 -4.64 -0.69 -20.53
CA SER A 198 -5.82 -0.15 -19.83
C SER A 198 -5.89 1.34 -20.07
N ALA A 199 -7.05 1.83 -20.50
CA ALA A 199 -7.34 3.25 -20.64
C ALA A 199 -8.54 3.62 -19.77
N MET A 200 -8.49 4.78 -19.13
CA MET A 200 -9.59 5.29 -18.31
C MET A 200 -9.81 6.78 -18.54
N ASN A 201 -11.07 7.17 -18.47
CA ASN A 201 -11.55 8.55 -18.46
C ASN A 201 -12.56 8.68 -17.31
N MET A 202 -12.13 9.29 -16.19
CA MET A 202 -12.84 9.22 -14.93
C MET A 202 -13.18 10.62 -14.42
N TRP A 203 -14.45 10.84 -14.14
CA TRP A 203 -14.95 12.02 -13.45
C TRP A 203 -15.13 11.74 -11.97
N ARG A 204 -14.74 12.70 -11.11
CA ARG A 204 -14.78 12.56 -9.67
C ARG A 204 -15.32 13.82 -9.02
N PRO A 205 -16.61 13.86 -8.68
CA PRO A 205 -17.17 14.94 -7.89
C PRO A 205 -16.69 14.83 -6.44
N GLU A 206 -16.40 15.96 -5.81
CA GLU A 206 -16.06 16.08 -4.38
C GLU A 206 -16.86 17.25 -3.80
N ASP A 207 -17.43 17.05 -2.63
CA ASP A 207 -18.21 18.01 -1.89
C ASP A 207 -17.83 17.86 -0.40
N ASN A 208 -17.18 18.89 0.13
CA ASN A 208 -16.66 18.91 1.49
C ASN A 208 -17.15 20.15 2.22
N ASN A 209 -17.68 19.97 3.41
CA ASN A 209 -17.98 21.06 4.34
C ASN A 209 -17.07 20.95 5.56
N THR A 210 -16.27 22.00 5.84
CA THR A 210 -15.35 22.08 6.98
C THR A 210 -15.79 23.19 7.92
N LEU A 211 -16.08 22.81 9.15
CA LEU A 211 -16.36 23.73 10.26
C LEU A 211 -15.11 23.82 11.13
N THR A 212 -14.61 25.03 11.37
CA THR A 212 -13.46 25.28 12.24
C THR A 212 -13.87 26.24 13.35
N ASP A 213 -13.78 25.77 14.58
CA ASP A 213 -14.01 26.56 15.79
C ASP A 213 -12.66 26.82 16.46
N THR A 214 -12.39 28.10 16.75
CA THR A 214 -11.15 28.53 17.41
C THR A 214 -11.50 29.34 18.65
N GLU A 215 -10.85 29.07 19.76
CA GLU A 215 -10.96 29.82 21.01
C GLU A 215 -9.56 30.23 21.48
N VAL A 216 -9.44 31.48 21.92
CA VAL A 216 -8.20 32.04 22.46
C VAL A 216 -8.52 32.62 23.82
N ASP A 217 -7.87 32.08 24.86
CA ASP A 217 -7.95 32.64 26.22
C ASP A 217 -7.20 33.96 26.31
N ALA A 218 -7.58 34.82 27.24
CA ALA A 218 -6.85 36.05 27.55
C ALA A 218 -5.47 35.71 28.14
N LEU A 219 -4.45 35.60 27.30
CA LEU A 219 -3.07 35.35 27.67
C LEU A 219 -2.23 36.63 27.49
N GLY A 220 -1.90 37.28 28.60
CA GLY A 220 -1.07 38.48 28.60
C GLY A 220 -1.71 39.66 27.88
N LYS A 221 -1.18 40.07 26.72
CA LYS A 221 -1.66 41.22 25.96
C LYS A 221 -2.72 40.88 24.89
N LEU A 222 -3.04 39.60 24.66
CA LEU A 222 -4.05 39.18 23.70
C LEU A 222 -5.41 39.11 24.40
N PRO A 223 -6.46 39.79 23.86
CA PRO A 223 -7.80 39.64 24.37
C PRO A 223 -8.35 38.25 24.09
N ALA A 224 -9.19 37.75 25.01
CA ALA A 224 -9.96 36.53 24.75
C ALA A 224 -10.80 36.71 23.48
N GLY A 225 -10.89 35.67 22.69
CA GLY A 225 -11.64 35.71 21.44
C GLY A 225 -12.02 34.31 20.96
N SER A 226 -13.04 34.29 20.11
CA SER A 226 -13.42 33.06 19.39
C SER A 226 -13.66 33.37 17.93
N SER A 227 -13.44 32.37 17.07
CA SER A 227 -13.89 32.44 15.68
C SER A 227 -14.59 31.15 15.29
N HIS A 228 -15.62 31.29 14.48
CA HIS A 228 -16.31 30.18 13.80
C HIS A 228 -16.16 30.40 12.31
N ARG A 229 -15.66 29.39 11.62
CA ARG A 229 -15.36 29.43 10.20
C ARG A 229 -15.99 28.21 9.51
N GLU A 230 -16.84 28.48 8.55
CA GLU A 230 -17.42 27.47 7.66
C GLU A 230 -16.81 27.60 6.27
N ARG A 231 -16.32 26.48 5.74
CA ARG A 231 -15.75 26.39 4.40
C ARG A 231 -16.45 25.27 3.64
N HIS A 232 -17.23 25.64 2.66
CA HIS A 232 -17.81 24.71 1.70
C HIS A 232 -16.91 24.64 0.46
N THR A 233 -16.59 23.42 0.00
CA THR A 233 -15.70 23.20 -1.14
C THR A 233 -16.32 22.18 -2.06
N GLU A 234 -16.63 22.60 -3.27
CA GLU A 234 -17.07 21.73 -4.35
C GLU A 234 -15.97 21.62 -5.40
N ASN A 235 -15.56 20.41 -5.76
CA ASN A 235 -14.58 20.15 -6.82
C ASN A 235 -15.13 19.12 -7.80
N LEU A 236 -14.86 19.34 -9.07
CA LEU A 236 -15.06 18.35 -10.12
C LEU A 236 -13.70 17.97 -10.70
N GLY A 237 -13.24 16.78 -10.34
CA GLY A 237 -12.00 16.21 -10.85
C GLY A 237 -12.24 15.40 -12.11
N HIS A 238 -11.34 15.49 -13.08
CA HIS A 238 -11.29 14.71 -14.29
C HIS A 238 -9.93 14.04 -14.43
N ARG A 239 -9.91 12.71 -14.42
CA ARG A 239 -8.69 11.92 -14.56
C ARG A 239 -8.71 11.15 -15.86
N GLN A 240 -7.66 11.30 -16.66
CA GLN A 240 -7.37 10.46 -17.81
C GLN A 240 -6.13 9.62 -17.54
N GLY A 241 -6.15 8.35 -17.90
CA GLY A 241 -5.06 7.44 -17.65
C GLY A 241 -4.87 6.42 -18.75
N LEU A 242 -3.60 6.08 -19.00
CA LEU A 242 -3.19 5.00 -19.88
C LEU A 242 -2.13 4.18 -19.17
N ASN A 243 -2.36 2.89 -19.04
CA ASN A 243 -1.40 1.94 -18.49
C ASN A 243 -1.09 0.89 -19.54
N ALA A 244 0.17 0.57 -19.71
CA ALA A 244 0.62 -0.51 -20.58
C ALA A 244 1.68 -1.32 -19.85
N ASN A 245 1.55 -2.63 -19.89
CA ASN A 245 2.57 -3.53 -19.37
C ASN A 245 2.68 -4.78 -20.23
N ALA A 246 3.82 -5.41 -20.22
CA ALA A 246 4.01 -6.73 -20.78
C ALA A 246 4.80 -7.62 -19.81
N ARG A 247 4.59 -8.91 -19.92
CA ARG A 247 5.44 -9.94 -19.33
C ARG A 247 5.86 -10.88 -20.44
N LEU A 248 7.14 -10.84 -20.79
CA LEU A 248 7.72 -11.59 -21.91
C LEU A 248 8.73 -12.59 -21.33
N MET A 249 8.53 -13.88 -21.56
CA MET A 249 9.38 -14.95 -21.06
C MET A 249 9.99 -15.72 -22.21
N TRP A 250 11.30 -15.76 -22.24
CA TRP A 250 12.09 -16.64 -23.10
C TRP A 250 12.57 -17.84 -22.30
N ARG A 251 12.42 -19.01 -22.90
CA ARG A 251 12.96 -20.26 -22.37
C ARG A 251 14.18 -20.64 -23.19
N GLY A 252 15.34 -20.72 -22.54
CA GLY A 252 16.57 -21.24 -23.10
C GLY A 252 16.80 -22.70 -22.73
N GLU A 253 17.90 -23.25 -23.21
CA GLU A 253 18.35 -24.57 -22.85
C GLU A 253 18.80 -24.67 -21.38
N GLU A 254 18.90 -25.87 -20.83
CA GLU A 254 19.42 -26.15 -19.47
C GLU A 254 18.68 -25.41 -18.34
N GLY A 255 17.37 -25.17 -18.48
CA GLY A 255 16.57 -24.53 -17.43
C GLY A 255 16.83 -23.05 -17.25
N LYS A 256 17.39 -22.38 -18.26
CA LYS A 256 17.54 -20.93 -18.32
C LYS A 256 16.20 -20.28 -18.68
N THR A 257 15.82 -19.25 -17.95
CA THR A 257 14.68 -18.41 -18.33
C THR A 257 15.02 -16.95 -18.18
N LEU A 258 14.60 -16.13 -19.14
CA LEU A 258 14.65 -14.67 -19.05
C LEU A 258 13.22 -14.13 -19.12
N VAL A 259 12.83 -13.36 -18.13
CA VAL A 259 11.54 -12.66 -18.10
C VAL A 259 11.81 -11.16 -18.14
N LEU A 260 11.21 -10.46 -19.08
CA LEU A 260 11.21 -8.99 -19.14
C LEU A 260 9.80 -8.45 -18.93
N MET A 261 9.68 -7.43 -18.09
CA MET A 261 8.41 -6.84 -17.67
C MET A 261 8.49 -5.31 -17.82
N PRO A 262 8.36 -4.78 -19.07
CA PRO A 262 8.19 -3.35 -19.27
C PRO A 262 6.83 -2.90 -18.73
N PHE A 263 6.81 -1.73 -18.11
CA PHE A 263 5.63 -1.16 -17.48
C PHE A 263 5.61 0.35 -17.71
N MET A 264 4.46 0.89 -18.08
CA MET A 264 4.23 2.32 -18.27
C MET A 264 2.90 2.73 -17.63
N VAL A 265 2.92 3.86 -16.93
CA VAL A 265 1.73 4.55 -16.43
C VAL A 265 1.78 5.99 -16.90
N TYR A 266 0.70 6.44 -17.48
CA TYR A 266 0.38 7.85 -17.70
C TYR A 266 -0.91 8.19 -16.98
N SER A 267 -0.92 9.26 -16.22
CA SER A 267 -2.13 9.78 -15.57
C SER A 267 -2.08 11.30 -15.56
N GLU A 268 -3.13 11.90 -16.07
CA GLU A 268 -3.37 13.33 -15.96
C GLU A 268 -4.66 13.56 -15.15
N PHE A 269 -4.59 14.50 -14.24
CA PHE A 269 -5.73 14.87 -13.41
C PHE A 269 -5.91 16.38 -13.44
N ASN A 270 -7.09 16.82 -13.82
CA ASN A 270 -7.53 18.20 -13.81
C ASN A 270 -8.70 18.33 -12.85
N SER A 271 -8.74 19.38 -12.05
CA SER A 271 -9.96 19.72 -11.29
C SER A 271 -10.25 21.21 -11.32
N LEU A 272 -11.53 21.51 -11.35
CA LEU A 272 -12.06 22.84 -11.15
C LEU A 272 -12.88 22.79 -9.87
N GLY A 273 -12.71 23.80 -9.03
CA GLY A 273 -13.40 23.88 -7.75
C GLY A 273 -13.86 25.26 -7.39
N HIS A 274 -14.85 25.28 -6.53
CA HIS A 274 -15.40 26.47 -5.91
C HIS A 274 -15.32 26.31 -4.40
N ILE A 275 -14.97 27.42 -3.72
CA ILE A 275 -14.88 27.48 -2.26
C ILE A 275 -15.73 28.68 -1.83
N ASP A 276 -16.66 28.43 -0.92
CA ASP A 276 -17.35 29.46 -0.18
C ASP A 276 -16.85 29.46 1.27
N LEU A 277 -16.50 30.63 1.77
CA LEU A 277 -15.94 30.79 3.10
C LEU A 277 -16.72 31.86 3.86
N THR A 278 -17.22 31.48 5.02
CA THR A 278 -17.80 32.42 5.99
C THR A 278 -17.03 32.33 7.30
N GLU A 279 -16.68 33.48 7.86
CA GLU A 279 -15.99 33.55 9.15
C GLU A 279 -16.67 34.56 10.08
N SER A 280 -16.94 34.19 11.33
CA SER A 280 -17.39 35.03 12.38
C SER A 280 -16.37 35.12 13.52
N LYS A 281 -16.10 36.31 14.01
CA LYS A 281 -15.13 36.54 15.10
C LYS A 281 -15.77 37.30 16.24
N THR A 282 -15.43 36.92 17.48
CA THR A 282 -15.76 37.64 18.69
C THR A 282 -14.46 37.98 19.40
N VAL A 283 -14.21 39.26 19.65
CA VAL A 283 -13.00 39.73 20.35
C VAL A 283 -13.45 40.66 21.48
N GLY A 284 -13.00 40.33 22.71
CA GLY A 284 -13.37 41.15 23.90
C GLY A 284 -14.88 41.22 24.17
N GLY A 285 -15.64 40.18 23.79
CA GLY A 285 -17.09 40.12 23.98
C GLY A 285 -17.90 40.86 22.92
N GLN A 286 -17.26 41.50 21.93
CA GLN A 286 -17.94 42.12 20.80
C GLN A 286 -17.89 41.22 19.58
N SER A 287 -19.03 40.90 18.99
CA SER A 287 -19.12 40.16 17.74
C SER A 287 -18.79 41.08 16.57
N GLN A 288 -17.74 40.74 15.84
CA GLN A 288 -17.38 41.35 14.55
C GLN A 288 -17.86 40.41 13.45
N SER A 289 -18.77 40.86 12.64
CA SER A 289 -19.18 40.13 11.44
C SER A 289 -18.25 40.52 10.28
N PHE A 290 -17.78 39.81 9.46
CA PHE A 290 -17.79 38.65 8.63
C PHE A 290 -17.15 38.94 7.30
N SER A 291 -16.28 38.11 6.89
CA SER A 291 -15.95 38.01 5.49
C SER A 291 -16.73 36.82 4.91
N SER A 292 -17.51 37.09 3.87
CA SER A 292 -17.91 36.03 2.95
C SER A 292 -16.99 36.14 1.77
N ASP A 293 -16.03 35.22 1.67
CA ASP A 293 -15.08 35.17 0.59
C ASP A 293 -15.45 33.99 -0.30
N SER A 294 -15.31 34.15 -1.61
CA SER A 294 -15.44 33.04 -2.55
C SER A 294 -14.15 32.87 -3.32
N ALA A 295 -13.77 31.62 -3.59
CA ALA A 295 -12.60 31.35 -4.37
C ALA A 295 -12.86 30.31 -5.47
N GLN A 296 -12.27 30.54 -6.62
CA GLN A 296 -12.18 29.54 -7.68
C GLN A 296 -10.82 28.86 -7.62
N THR A 297 -10.82 27.54 -7.74
CA THR A 297 -9.60 26.77 -7.74
C THR A 297 -9.47 25.95 -9.02
N SER A 298 -8.24 25.83 -9.51
CA SER A 298 -7.92 24.90 -10.56
C SER A 298 -6.66 24.11 -10.18
N ASN A 299 -6.71 22.82 -10.43
CA ASN A 299 -5.57 21.93 -10.23
C ASN A 299 -5.31 21.16 -11.50
N ASN A 300 -4.05 21.14 -11.94
CA ASN A 300 -3.58 20.27 -13.00
C ASN A 300 -2.40 19.46 -12.45
N SER A 301 -2.47 18.14 -12.56
CA SER A 301 -1.37 17.26 -12.21
C SER A 301 -1.16 16.19 -13.26
N ARG A 302 0.10 15.88 -13.54
CA ARG A 302 0.51 14.84 -14.49
C ARG A 302 1.52 13.92 -13.84
N PHE A 303 1.31 12.62 -14.01
CA PHE A 303 2.22 11.58 -13.58
C PHE A 303 2.56 10.67 -14.76
N VAL A 304 3.84 10.50 -15.02
CA VAL A 304 4.36 9.56 -16.02
C VAL A 304 5.38 8.68 -15.34
N MET A 305 5.27 7.38 -15.50
CA MET A 305 6.25 6.43 -15.02
C MET A 305 6.52 5.38 -16.10
N THR A 306 7.81 5.12 -16.33
CA THR A 306 8.26 3.98 -17.12
C THR A 306 9.21 3.14 -16.28
N ARG A 307 9.06 1.81 -16.37
CA ARG A 307 9.91 0.88 -15.65
C ARG A 307 10.15 -0.38 -16.49
N LEU A 308 11.37 -0.86 -16.48
CA LEU A 308 11.74 -2.17 -16.98
C LEU A 308 12.20 -3.03 -15.81
N ASN A 309 11.45 -4.06 -15.49
CA ASN A 309 11.90 -5.13 -14.61
C ASN A 309 12.38 -6.31 -15.45
N GLY A 310 13.39 -7.01 -14.95
CA GLY A 310 13.87 -8.24 -15.55
C GLY A 310 14.17 -9.30 -14.49
N GLN A 311 14.00 -10.54 -14.87
CA GLN A 311 14.33 -11.69 -14.03
C GLN A 311 15.03 -12.74 -14.90
N TRP A 312 16.21 -13.16 -14.48
CA TRP A 312 16.95 -14.26 -15.07
C TRP A 312 17.07 -15.39 -14.07
N ASN A 313 16.65 -16.58 -14.46
CA ASN A 313 16.76 -17.79 -13.67
C ASN A 313 17.73 -18.74 -14.36
N GLN A 314 18.62 -19.32 -13.57
CA GLN A 314 19.56 -20.34 -13.99
C GLN A 314 19.53 -21.51 -13.01
N ARG A 315 19.31 -22.72 -13.50
CA ARG A 315 19.46 -23.94 -12.73
C ARG A 315 20.86 -24.50 -12.98
N PHE A 316 21.70 -24.55 -11.96
CA PHE A 316 23.05 -25.10 -12.05
C PHE A 316 23.08 -26.63 -11.84
N SER A 317 22.19 -27.12 -10.97
CA SER A 317 21.98 -28.54 -10.69
C SER A 317 20.54 -28.82 -10.30
N ALA A 318 20.20 -30.08 -9.99
CA ALA A 318 18.90 -30.43 -9.43
C ALA A 318 18.58 -29.62 -8.15
N ASP A 319 19.61 -29.37 -7.36
CA ASP A 319 19.50 -28.79 -6.00
C ASP A 319 19.94 -27.34 -5.90
N THR A 320 20.53 -26.75 -6.97
CA THR A 320 21.05 -25.38 -6.94
C THR A 320 20.43 -24.53 -8.03
N ARG A 321 19.80 -23.43 -7.62
CA ARG A 321 19.17 -22.45 -8.51
C ARG A 321 19.63 -21.03 -8.16
N PHE A 322 19.92 -20.28 -9.20
CA PHE A 322 20.23 -18.84 -9.10
C PHE A 322 19.13 -18.03 -9.76
N GLU A 323 18.73 -16.97 -9.10
CA GLU A 323 17.79 -15.96 -9.61
C GLU A 323 18.45 -14.59 -9.53
N PHE A 324 18.39 -13.86 -10.63
CA PHE A 324 18.83 -12.47 -10.67
C PHE A 324 17.69 -11.60 -11.16
N LYS A 325 17.30 -10.59 -10.35
CA LYS A 325 16.28 -9.61 -10.70
C LYS A 325 16.91 -8.22 -10.82
N PHE A 326 16.43 -7.44 -11.78
CA PHE A 326 16.75 -6.04 -11.88
C PHE A 326 15.51 -5.21 -12.15
N GLY A 327 15.57 -3.94 -11.79
CA GLY A 327 14.54 -2.97 -12.09
C GLY A 327 15.16 -1.60 -12.35
N LEU A 328 14.80 -0.99 -13.47
CA LEU A 328 15.21 0.35 -13.87
C LEU A 328 13.97 1.17 -14.15
N GLY A 329 13.84 2.33 -13.55
CA GLY A 329 12.63 3.14 -13.70
C GLY A 329 12.88 4.63 -13.60
N GLU A 330 12.04 5.35 -14.30
CA GLU A 330 11.96 6.80 -14.26
C GLU A 330 10.50 7.21 -14.01
N SER A 331 10.28 8.19 -13.15
CA SER A 331 8.98 8.81 -12.97
C SER A 331 9.09 10.33 -12.94
N HIS A 332 8.10 10.98 -13.55
CA HIS A 332 7.91 12.42 -13.55
C HIS A 332 6.55 12.74 -12.95
N TYR A 333 6.51 13.65 -12.05
CA TYR A 333 5.30 14.23 -11.51
C TYR A 333 5.37 15.75 -11.67
N SER A 334 4.29 16.34 -12.11
CA SER A 334 4.10 17.80 -12.08
C SER A 334 2.71 18.11 -11.53
N TYR A 335 2.63 19.18 -10.80
CA TYR A 335 1.43 19.68 -10.17
C TYR A 335 1.42 21.19 -10.29
N LYS A 336 0.26 21.75 -10.65
CA LYS A 336 0.02 23.19 -10.65
C LYS A 336 -1.36 23.45 -10.05
N PHE A 337 -1.39 24.25 -9.03
CA PHE A 337 -2.61 24.71 -8.37
C PHE A 337 -2.71 26.24 -8.50
N ASN A 338 -3.87 26.72 -8.86
CA ASN A 338 -4.18 28.14 -8.85
C ASN A 338 -5.45 28.35 -8.02
N GLN A 339 -5.48 29.40 -7.23
CA GLN A 339 -6.64 29.87 -6.51
C GLN A 339 -6.81 31.37 -6.80
N THR A 340 -8.00 31.76 -7.16
CA THR A 340 -8.39 33.16 -7.29
C THR A 340 -9.50 33.42 -6.29
N GLU A 341 -9.24 34.30 -5.33
CA GLU A 341 -10.12 34.61 -4.23
C GLU A 341 -10.69 36.01 -4.42
N LEU A 342 -12.00 36.15 -4.27
CA LEU A 342 -12.71 37.42 -4.21
C LEU A 342 -13.02 37.74 -2.75
N GLY A 343 -12.24 38.63 -2.16
CA GLY A 343 -12.46 39.08 -0.81
C GLY A 343 -13.65 40.04 -0.72
N THR A 344 -14.18 40.23 0.48
CA THR A 344 -15.29 41.17 0.79
C THR A 344 -15.02 42.62 0.39
N SER A 345 -13.74 42.97 0.25
CA SER A 345 -13.33 44.30 -0.26
C SER A 345 -13.43 44.42 -1.79
N GLY A 346 -13.82 43.36 -2.50
CA GLY A 346 -13.81 43.28 -3.97
C GLY A 346 -12.42 43.14 -4.58
N LEU A 347 -11.37 42.96 -3.78
CA LEU A 347 -10.02 42.72 -4.24
C LEU A 347 -9.87 41.25 -4.64
N LEU A 348 -9.33 41.02 -5.84
CA LEU A 348 -8.91 39.69 -6.30
C LEU A 348 -7.51 39.37 -5.76
N ASN A 349 -7.40 38.28 -5.03
CA ASN A 349 -6.14 37.70 -4.61
C ASN A 349 -5.91 36.40 -5.40
N THR A 350 -4.76 36.27 -6.04
CA THR A 350 -4.39 35.07 -6.77
C THR A 350 -3.21 34.38 -6.10
N MET A 351 -3.28 33.06 -5.97
CA MET A 351 -2.21 32.24 -5.45
C MET A 351 -1.91 31.13 -6.45
N THR A 352 -0.65 30.98 -6.80
CA THR A 352 -0.15 29.88 -7.63
C THR A 352 0.85 29.05 -6.85
N GLU A 353 0.70 27.74 -6.92
CA GLU A 353 1.67 26.76 -6.41
C GLU A 353 1.98 25.77 -7.52
N ALA A 354 3.24 25.52 -7.77
CA ALA A 354 3.69 24.53 -8.73
C ALA A 354 4.80 23.67 -8.12
N GLN A 355 4.73 22.38 -8.38
CA GLN A 355 5.74 21.42 -7.96
C GLN A 355 6.00 20.44 -9.09
N ALA A 356 7.26 20.14 -9.32
CA ALA A 356 7.66 19.09 -10.23
C ALA A 356 8.77 18.26 -9.61
N PHE A 357 8.70 16.94 -9.74
CA PHE A 357 9.80 16.08 -9.36
C PHE A 357 10.03 14.97 -10.39
N LYS A 358 11.30 14.57 -10.47
CA LYS A 358 11.78 13.46 -11.26
C LYS A 358 12.50 12.48 -10.35
N ASP A 359 12.08 11.21 -10.40
CA ASP A 359 12.74 10.10 -9.73
C ASP A 359 13.39 9.16 -10.74
N LEU A 360 14.65 8.84 -10.51
CA LEU A 360 15.35 7.74 -11.17
C LEU A 360 15.54 6.62 -10.15
N SER A 361 15.05 5.44 -10.45
CA SER A 361 15.10 4.29 -9.53
C SER A 361 15.82 3.11 -10.18
N GLN A 362 16.61 2.39 -9.38
CA GLN A 362 17.26 1.16 -9.79
C GLN A 362 17.22 0.14 -8.65
N SER A 363 17.09 -1.12 -9.00
CA SER A 363 17.12 -2.24 -8.06
C SER A 363 17.83 -3.44 -8.68
N TRP A 364 18.60 -4.15 -7.87
CA TRP A 364 19.35 -5.33 -8.25
C TRP A 364 19.23 -6.36 -7.12
N ASN A 365 18.88 -7.58 -7.43
CA ASN A 365 18.71 -8.66 -6.46
C ASN A 365 19.30 -9.94 -7.02
N GLY A 366 20.27 -10.51 -6.34
CA GLY A 366 20.83 -11.83 -6.61
C GLY A 366 20.46 -12.80 -5.51
N LYS A 367 19.85 -13.93 -5.86
CA LYS A 367 19.39 -14.97 -4.92
C LYS A 367 19.92 -16.34 -5.34
N LEU A 368 20.51 -17.04 -4.41
CA LEU A 368 20.93 -18.42 -4.53
C LEU A 368 20.06 -19.31 -3.64
N THR A 369 19.45 -20.33 -4.20
CA THR A 369 18.68 -21.36 -3.49
C THR A 369 19.41 -22.69 -3.60
N GLN A 370 19.65 -23.36 -2.47
CA GLN A 370 20.30 -24.65 -2.38
C GLN A 370 19.45 -25.60 -1.53
N VAL A 371 19.15 -26.76 -2.08
CA VAL A 371 18.51 -27.88 -1.36
C VAL A 371 19.62 -28.85 -0.94
N LEU A 372 19.78 -29.06 0.36
CA LEU A 372 20.79 -29.94 0.93
C LEU A 372 20.23 -31.34 1.12
N GLN A 373 21.11 -32.36 1.11
CA GLN A 373 20.72 -33.79 1.19
C GLN A 373 19.93 -34.14 2.47
N ASN A 374 20.07 -33.36 3.53
CA ASN A 374 19.34 -33.54 4.80
C ASN A 374 17.97 -32.81 4.84
N GLY A 375 17.47 -32.35 3.69
CA GLY A 375 16.16 -31.73 3.57
C GLY A 375 16.11 -30.23 3.97
N HIS A 376 17.27 -29.60 4.19
CA HIS A 376 17.37 -28.16 4.38
C HIS A 376 17.31 -27.42 3.05
N GLN A 377 16.53 -26.35 2.98
CA GLN A 377 16.49 -25.42 1.85
C GLN A 377 17.08 -24.08 2.26
N VAL A 378 18.32 -23.84 1.88
CA VAL A 378 19.03 -22.60 2.19
C VAL A 378 18.83 -21.60 1.05
N VAL A 379 18.41 -20.38 1.40
CA VAL A 379 18.29 -19.25 0.48
C VAL A 379 19.16 -18.11 0.97
N SER A 380 20.07 -17.64 0.12
CA SER A 380 20.95 -16.51 0.43
C SER A 380 20.88 -15.47 -0.68
N GLY A 381 20.97 -14.18 -0.33
CA GLY A 381 20.89 -13.14 -1.34
C GLY A 381 21.50 -11.80 -0.94
N LEU A 382 21.70 -11.00 -2.00
CA LEU A 382 22.19 -9.61 -1.95
C LEU A 382 21.22 -8.73 -2.71
N GLU A 383 20.85 -7.60 -2.12
CA GLU A 383 20.01 -6.59 -2.75
C GLU A 383 20.70 -5.23 -2.72
N LEU A 384 20.56 -4.49 -3.82
CA LEU A 384 20.99 -3.11 -3.97
C LEU A 384 19.79 -2.30 -4.51
N GLU A 385 19.46 -1.19 -3.87
CA GLU A 385 18.44 -0.26 -4.35
C GLU A 385 18.99 1.15 -4.33
N GLY A 386 18.61 1.94 -5.33
CA GLY A 386 18.93 3.36 -5.41
C GLY A 386 17.77 4.17 -5.96
N VAL A 387 17.50 5.31 -5.34
CA VAL A 387 16.55 6.32 -5.85
C VAL A 387 17.27 7.66 -5.83
N ARG A 388 17.16 8.41 -6.93
CA ARG A 388 17.62 9.79 -7.02
C ARG A 388 16.44 10.67 -7.40
N ARG A 389 16.15 11.68 -6.58
CA ARG A 389 15.10 12.68 -6.80
C ARG A 389 15.70 14.03 -7.10
N THR A 390 15.14 14.70 -8.10
CA THR A 390 15.24 16.14 -8.28
C THR A 390 13.83 16.71 -8.17
N GLU A 391 13.68 17.78 -7.40
CA GLU A 391 12.39 18.41 -7.14
C GLU A 391 12.54 19.92 -7.22
N GLU A 392 11.57 20.56 -7.85
CA GLU A 392 11.44 22.00 -7.98
C GLU A 392 10.04 22.37 -7.46
N ALA A 393 9.98 23.35 -6.58
CA ALA A 393 8.72 23.87 -6.05
C ALA A 393 8.75 25.39 -6.13
N VAL A 394 7.63 25.98 -6.61
CA VAL A 394 7.40 27.42 -6.68
C VAL A 394 6.06 27.69 -6.03
N ALA A 395 6.01 28.66 -5.12
CA ALA A 395 4.78 29.15 -4.54
C ALA A 395 4.86 30.69 -4.44
N ASP A 396 3.80 31.39 -4.82
CA ASP A 396 3.75 32.85 -4.75
C ASP A 396 3.89 33.40 -3.31
N VAL A 397 3.66 32.53 -2.32
CA VAL A 397 3.80 32.85 -0.89
C VAL A 397 5.26 32.77 -0.41
N MET A 398 6.16 32.27 -1.24
CA MET A 398 7.60 32.13 -0.97
C MET A 398 8.39 32.86 -2.03
N ASP A 399 9.15 33.88 -1.66
CA ASP A 399 10.11 34.57 -2.54
C ASP A 399 11.25 33.65 -3.05
N ASP A 400 11.28 32.38 -2.62
CA ASP A 400 12.32 31.44 -2.91
C ASP A 400 11.75 30.16 -3.55
N ALA A 401 12.13 29.91 -4.83
CA ALA A 401 11.85 28.64 -5.48
C ALA A 401 12.67 27.54 -4.80
N GLY A 402 11.99 26.63 -4.14
CA GLY A 402 12.64 25.51 -3.44
C GLY A 402 13.16 24.48 -4.43
N ASN A 403 14.46 24.25 -4.44
CA ASN A 403 15.09 23.16 -5.21
C ASN A 403 15.61 22.10 -4.26
N MET A 404 15.30 20.84 -4.54
CA MET A 404 15.83 19.71 -3.80
C MET A 404 16.49 18.70 -4.75
N ARG A 405 17.68 18.25 -4.37
CA ARG A 405 18.32 17.07 -4.96
C ARG A 405 18.62 16.09 -3.85
N ALA A 406 18.07 14.89 -3.95
CA ALA A 406 18.24 13.89 -2.93
C ALA A 406 18.51 12.51 -3.54
N ARG A 407 19.19 11.66 -2.77
CA ARG A 407 19.40 10.26 -3.10
C ARG A 407 19.20 9.38 -1.88
N THR A 408 18.61 8.21 -2.12
CA THR A 408 18.57 7.13 -1.14
C THR A 408 19.28 5.94 -1.74
N GLN A 409 20.19 5.33 -1.01
CA GLN A 409 20.89 4.10 -1.36
C GLN A 409 20.67 3.08 -0.26
N ARG A 410 20.36 1.86 -0.65
CA ARG A 410 20.18 0.73 0.27
C ARG A 410 20.93 -0.48 -0.26
N TRP A 411 21.58 -1.18 0.64
CA TRP A 411 22.01 -2.55 0.38
C TRP A 411 21.59 -3.48 1.51
N ALA A 412 21.35 -4.73 1.17
CA ALA A 412 20.95 -5.74 2.12
C ALA A 412 21.60 -7.08 1.77
N VAL A 413 22.00 -7.81 2.80
CA VAL A 413 22.40 -9.21 2.71
C VAL A 413 21.51 -10.04 3.60
N TYR A 414 21.16 -11.24 3.14
CA TYR A 414 20.31 -12.14 3.91
C TYR A 414 20.64 -13.59 3.65
N THR A 415 20.33 -14.40 4.64
CA THR A 415 20.26 -15.85 4.51
C THR A 415 19.09 -16.38 5.33
N GLN A 416 18.49 -17.45 4.85
CA GLN A 416 17.43 -18.18 5.54
C GLN A 416 17.54 -19.66 5.22
N ASP A 417 17.06 -20.48 6.13
CA ASP A 417 16.98 -21.93 6.01
C ASP A 417 15.57 -22.40 6.37
N GLU A 418 15.00 -23.26 5.56
CA GLU A 418 13.71 -23.90 5.78
C GLU A 418 13.90 -25.41 5.76
N TRP A 419 13.37 -26.09 6.79
CA TRP A 419 13.52 -27.54 6.92
C TRP A 419 12.36 -28.18 7.67
N SER A 420 12.14 -29.47 7.41
CA SER A 420 11.22 -30.30 8.19
C SER A 420 11.97 -31.00 9.31
N ILE A 421 11.66 -30.64 10.56
CA ILE A 421 12.26 -31.27 11.74
C ILE A 421 11.75 -32.70 11.88
N ASN A 422 10.45 -32.90 11.61
CA ASN A 422 9.77 -34.20 11.60
C ASN A 422 8.39 -34.02 10.90
N PRO A 423 7.56 -35.07 10.75
CA PRO A 423 6.26 -34.94 10.07
C PRO A 423 5.28 -33.96 10.67
N HIS A 424 5.46 -33.58 11.94
CA HIS A 424 4.62 -32.62 12.65
C HIS A 424 5.17 -31.19 12.59
N TRP A 425 6.47 -30.98 12.43
CA TRP A 425 7.12 -29.69 12.59
C TRP A 425 7.95 -29.28 11.36
N ASN A 426 7.62 -28.13 10.80
CA ASN A 426 8.47 -27.42 9.87
C ASN A 426 9.00 -26.15 10.54
N ALA A 427 10.25 -25.81 10.28
CA ALA A 427 10.90 -24.61 10.79
C ALA A 427 11.50 -23.79 9.66
N HIS A 428 11.56 -22.49 9.85
CA HIS A 428 12.22 -21.53 8.97
C HIS A 428 12.90 -20.48 9.84
N ALA A 429 14.21 -20.37 9.72
CA ALA A 429 15.00 -19.37 10.41
C ALA A 429 15.75 -18.50 9.41
N GLY A 430 15.85 -17.22 9.68
CA GLY A 430 16.56 -16.30 8.79
C GLY A 430 17.10 -15.09 9.51
N ILE A 431 18.07 -14.47 8.85
CA ILE A 431 18.67 -13.22 9.29
C ILE A 431 18.90 -12.31 8.10
N ARG A 432 18.63 -11.02 8.28
CA ARG A 432 18.81 -9.99 7.27
C ARG A 432 19.46 -8.76 7.87
N TYR A 433 20.48 -8.24 7.22
CA TYR A 433 21.12 -6.98 7.55
C TYR A 433 20.92 -5.98 6.42
N GLU A 434 20.51 -4.76 6.76
CA GLU A 434 20.28 -3.68 5.81
C GLU A 434 20.99 -2.40 6.25
N ASN A 435 21.55 -1.68 5.28
CA ASN A 435 22.10 -0.34 5.48
C ASN A 435 21.44 0.62 4.49
N ILE A 436 21.01 1.77 5.00
CA ILE A 436 20.24 2.77 4.25
C ILE A 436 20.91 4.12 4.47
N LEU A 437 21.30 4.77 3.37
CA LEU A 437 21.85 6.10 3.36
C LEU A 437 20.93 7.01 2.54
N THR A 438 20.46 8.09 3.16
CA THR A 438 19.71 9.16 2.49
C THR A 438 20.49 10.46 2.62
N GLU A 439 20.75 11.11 1.49
CA GLU A 439 21.42 12.39 1.40
C GLU A 439 20.60 13.32 0.53
N GLY A 440 20.54 14.59 0.89
CA GLY A 440 19.87 15.61 0.12
C GLY A 440 20.48 16.99 0.31
N VAL A 441 20.28 17.84 -0.69
CA VAL A 441 20.62 19.26 -0.65
C VAL A 441 19.34 20.04 -0.97
N THR A 442 19.01 20.98 -0.11
CA THR A 442 17.90 21.92 -0.26
C THR A 442 18.45 23.35 -0.17
N SER A 443 17.62 24.36 -0.37
CA SER A 443 17.97 25.77 -0.06
C SER A 443 18.41 25.96 1.40
N GLU A 444 17.92 25.12 2.33
CA GLU A 444 18.31 25.13 3.74
C GLU A 444 19.66 24.42 4.04
N GLY A 445 20.32 23.84 3.03
CA GLY A 445 21.60 23.17 3.14
C GLY A 445 21.57 21.65 2.95
N ALA A 446 22.72 21.02 3.21
CA ALA A 446 22.88 19.58 3.07
C ALA A 446 22.28 18.82 4.25
N LYS A 447 21.53 17.77 3.97
CA LYS A 447 20.91 16.86 4.93
C LYS A 447 21.46 15.44 4.71
N ARG A 448 21.72 14.71 5.76
CA ARG A 448 22.18 13.31 5.71
C ARG A 448 21.55 12.48 6.82
N ASN A 449 21.10 11.29 6.48
CA ASN A 449 20.60 10.29 7.41
C ASN A 449 21.18 8.92 7.04
N GLN A 450 21.68 8.18 8.01
CA GLN A 450 22.17 6.82 7.82
C GLN A 450 21.60 5.90 8.89
N SER A 451 21.10 4.75 8.48
CA SER A 451 20.48 3.76 9.34
C SER A 451 20.95 2.35 8.99
N ALA A 452 21.16 1.53 10.01
CA ALA A 452 21.46 0.11 9.86
C ALA A 452 20.48 -0.71 10.69
N VAL A 453 19.96 -1.79 10.11
CA VAL A 453 18.96 -2.66 10.77
C VAL A 453 19.36 -4.11 10.61
N LEU A 454 19.36 -4.84 11.74
CA LEU A 454 19.48 -6.30 11.79
C LEU A 454 18.10 -6.90 12.11
N SER A 455 17.62 -7.80 11.26
CA SER A 455 16.29 -8.41 11.35
C SER A 455 16.40 -9.94 11.41
N PRO A 456 16.52 -10.53 12.61
CA PRO A 456 16.33 -11.95 12.81
C PRO A 456 14.86 -12.32 12.70
N LEU A 457 14.57 -13.51 12.21
CA LEU A 457 13.22 -14.05 12.08
C LEU A 457 13.20 -15.57 12.23
N LEU A 458 12.12 -16.04 12.82
CA LEU A 458 11.88 -17.45 13.05
C LEU A 458 10.39 -17.73 12.78
N HIS A 459 10.13 -18.78 12.01
CA HIS A 459 8.77 -19.28 11.77
C HIS A 459 8.75 -20.78 12.07
N ALA A 460 7.61 -21.25 12.54
CA ALA A 460 7.36 -22.67 12.75
C ALA A 460 5.92 -23.01 12.34
N VAL A 461 5.75 -24.19 11.78
CA VAL A 461 4.44 -24.78 11.51
C VAL A 461 4.35 -26.09 12.25
N TRP A 462 3.30 -26.21 13.06
CA TRP A 462 2.97 -27.46 13.74
C TRP A 462 1.70 -28.06 13.16
N LYS A 463 1.77 -29.33 12.80
CA LYS A 463 0.64 -30.14 12.32
C LYS A 463 0.21 -31.11 13.44
N PRO A 464 -1.01 -31.01 13.97
CA PRO A 464 -1.47 -31.92 15.03
C PRO A 464 -1.39 -33.38 14.63
N GLN A 465 -1.69 -33.68 13.40
CA GLN A 465 -1.52 -34.99 12.75
C GLN A 465 -0.75 -34.81 11.43
N PRO A 466 0.20 -35.68 11.09
CA PRO A 466 1.03 -35.52 9.88
C PRO A 466 0.21 -35.40 8.59
N ASP A 467 -0.88 -36.16 8.48
CA ASP A 467 -1.77 -36.20 7.32
C ASP A 467 -2.89 -35.15 7.39
N SER A 468 -3.03 -34.43 8.50
CA SER A 468 -4.02 -33.37 8.65
C SER A 468 -3.66 -32.16 7.80
N LYS A 469 -4.67 -31.56 7.20
CA LYS A 469 -4.55 -30.24 6.58
C LYS A 469 -4.53 -29.10 7.61
N ASP A 470 -4.96 -29.37 8.86
CA ASP A 470 -4.98 -28.39 9.93
C ASP A 470 -3.57 -28.10 10.46
N GLN A 471 -3.30 -26.86 10.82
CA GLN A 471 -1.96 -26.47 11.26
C GLN A 471 -2.00 -25.23 12.18
N VAL A 472 -0.97 -25.14 13.01
CA VAL A 472 -0.68 -23.96 13.83
C VAL A 472 0.62 -23.34 13.31
N ARG A 473 0.57 -22.06 13.00
CA ARG A 473 1.74 -21.28 12.57
C ARG A 473 2.17 -20.35 13.68
N MET A 474 3.47 -20.22 13.86
CA MET A 474 4.07 -19.32 14.84
C MET A 474 5.18 -18.52 14.16
N SER A 475 5.31 -17.26 14.52
CA SER A 475 6.36 -16.39 13.98
C SER A 475 6.89 -15.47 15.07
N LEU A 476 8.22 -15.35 15.14
CA LEU A 476 8.92 -14.33 15.91
C LEU A 476 9.80 -13.54 14.95
N THR A 477 9.56 -12.24 14.81
CA THR A 477 10.21 -11.45 13.78
C THR A 477 10.62 -10.09 14.30
N ARG A 478 11.73 -9.56 13.78
CA ARG A 478 12.10 -8.16 13.92
C ARG A 478 11.95 -7.48 12.57
N SER A 479 11.06 -6.50 12.51
CA SER A 479 10.75 -5.69 11.35
C SER A 479 10.98 -4.22 11.63
N TYR A 480 10.94 -3.38 10.59
CA TYR A 480 11.18 -1.95 10.72
C TYR A 480 10.42 -1.13 9.68
N LYS A 481 10.31 0.17 9.95
CA LYS A 481 9.81 1.17 9.00
C LYS A 481 10.83 2.30 8.89
N THR A 482 11.37 2.53 7.69
CA THR A 482 12.29 3.66 7.46
C THR A 482 11.53 4.97 7.35
N PRO A 483 12.11 6.09 7.82
CA PRO A 483 11.66 7.41 7.40
C PRO A 483 11.70 7.52 5.87
N THR A 484 10.71 8.15 5.30
CA THR A 484 10.67 8.41 3.86
C THR A 484 11.62 9.56 3.49
N LEU A 485 11.94 9.71 2.20
CA LEU A 485 12.72 10.85 1.71
C LEU A 485 12.09 12.18 2.15
N VAL A 486 10.76 12.28 2.02
CA VAL A 486 9.99 13.47 2.44
C VAL A 486 10.10 13.72 3.96
N ASN A 487 10.09 12.68 4.79
CA ASN A 487 10.30 12.85 6.23
C ASN A 487 11.67 13.43 6.56
N LEU A 488 12.70 13.10 5.79
CA LEU A 488 14.10 13.45 6.09
C LEU A 488 14.54 14.78 5.46
N VAL A 489 14.10 15.07 4.22
CA VAL A 489 14.71 16.10 3.37
C VAL A 489 13.62 16.98 2.69
N ALA A 490 12.38 16.99 3.19
CA ALA A 490 11.33 17.81 2.60
C ALA A 490 11.73 19.29 2.55
N LEU A 491 11.35 19.94 1.44
CA LEU A 491 11.29 21.40 1.37
C LEU A 491 10.23 21.90 2.38
N THR A 492 10.48 23.05 2.98
CA THR A 492 9.47 23.68 3.85
C THR A 492 8.27 24.07 3.00
N SER A 493 7.08 23.64 3.43
CA SER A 493 5.80 23.99 2.81
C SER A 493 5.00 24.87 3.75
N LEU A 494 4.71 26.09 3.35
CA LEU A 494 3.91 27.01 4.13
C LEU A 494 2.42 26.66 4.05
N SER A 495 1.68 27.02 5.08
CA SER A 495 0.22 26.96 5.07
C SER A 495 -0.33 27.88 3.97
N ARG A 496 -1.24 27.37 3.13
CA ARG A 496 -1.92 28.14 2.08
C ARG A 496 -2.86 29.21 2.64
N GLU A 497 -3.31 29.01 3.85
CA GLU A 497 -4.19 29.92 4.59
C GLU A 497 -3.45 30.46 5.81
N ALA A 498 -4.12 31.27 6.63
CA ALA A 498 -3.56 31.72 7.90
C ALA A 498 -3.04 30.54 8.71
N ASN A 499 -1.75 30.59 9.08
CA ASN A 499 -1.09 29.53 9.83
C ASN A 499 -1.77 29.31 11.19
N SER A 500 -2.16 28.07 11.44
CA SER A 500 -2.79 27.65 12.70
C SER A 500 -2.37 26.22 13.04
N PRO A 501 -2.69 25.71 14.24
CA PRO A 501 -2.36 24.33 14.62
C PRO A 501 -2.97 23.26 13.71
N THR A 502 -4.16 23.50 13.15
CA THR A 502 -4.81 22.59 12.21
C THR A 502 -4.34 22.80 10.78
N ARG A 503 -3.69 23.93 10.50
CA ARG A 503 -3.11 24.33 9.21
C ARG A 503 -1.66 24.80 9.39
N PRO A 504 -0.76 23.94 9.91
CA PRO A 504 0.62 24.30 10.17
C PRO A 504 1.46 24.33 8.90
N ASP A 505 2.57 25.05 8.98
CA ASP A 505 3.69 24.84 8.05
C ASP A 505 4.25 23.44 8.22
N ARG A 506 4.87 22.88 7.20
CA ARG A 506 5.45 21.53 7.26
C ARG A 506 6.92 21.54 6.88
N THR A 507 7.72 20.76 7.58
CA THR A 507 9.14 20.58 7.30
C THR A 507 9.58 19.15 7.56
N GLY A 508 10.75 18.75 7.01
CA GLY A 508 11.36 17.46 7.27
C GLY A 508 12.20 17.45 8.55
N ASN A 509 12.69 16.26 8.93
CA ASN A 509 13.62 16.07 10.05
C ASN A 509 14.69 15.02 9.69
N PRO A 510 15.92 15.43 9.36
CA PRO A 510 17.00 14.51 9.01
C PRO A 510 17.52 13.69 10.21
N GLY A 511 17.17 14.05 11.44
CA GLY A 511 17.57 13.34 12.66
C GLY A 511 16.73 12.09 12.98
N LEU A 512 15.77 11.72 12.16
CA LEU A 512 14.89 10.58 12.41
C LEU A 512 15.64 9.25 12.41
N LYS A 513 15.25 8.39 13.36
CA LYS A 513 15.62 6.98 13.43
C LYS A 513 14.52 6.13 12.80
N PRO A 514 14.85 4.96 12.22
CA PRO A 514 13.85 3.98 11.82
C PRO A 514 13.01 3.51 13.01
N GLU A 515 11.73 3.30 12.78
CA GLU A 515 10.89 2.56 13.74
C GLU A 515 11.27 1.09 13.69
N LEU A 516 11.50 0.46 14.83
CA LEU A 516 11.81 -0.97 14.95
C LEU A 516 10.66 -1.68 15.66
N ALA A 517 10.28 -2.86 15.17
CA ALA A 517 9.22 -3.66 15.76
C ALA A 517 9.65 -5.10 15.99
N THR A 518 9.56 -5.58 17.24
CA THR A 518 9.63 -7.00 17.55
C THR A 518 8.20 -7.54 17.62
N GLY A 519 7.92 -8.60 16.89
CA GLY A 519 6.60 -9.13 16.71
C GLY A 519 6.47 -10.63 16.90
N ILE A 520 5.34 -11.02 17.46
CA ILE A 520 4.91 -12.42 17.60
C ILE A 520 3.58 -12.55 16.89
N ASP A 521 3.42 -13.62 16.09
CA ASP A 521 2.16 -14.05 15.49
C ASP A 521 1.93 -15.52 15.80
N VAL A 522 0.68 -15.88 16.11
CA VAL A 522 0.22 -17.27 16.25
C VAL A 522 -1.09 -17.42 15.50
N ALA A 523 -1.14 -18.30 14.52
CA ALA A 523 -2.32 -18.56 13.72
C ALA A 523 -2.72 -20.03 13.80
N VAL A 524 -4.00 -20.30 13.99
CA VAL A 524 -4.61 -21.63 13.84
C VAL A 524 -5.38 -21.62 12.52
N GLU A 525 -5.11 -22.59 11.67
CA GLU A 525 -5.73 -22.73 10.35
C GLU A 525 -6.35 -24.12 10.21
N ARG A 526 -7.62 -24.14 9.84
CA ARG A 526 -8.34 -25.35 9.46
C ARG A 526 -8.74 -25.27 8.01
N TYR A 527 -8.28 -26.24 7.24
CA TYR A 527 -8.56 -26.33 5.81
C TYR A 527 -9.71 -27.29 5.54
N LEU A 528 -10.74 -26.76 4.90
CA LEU A 528 -11.91 -27.51 4.47
C LEU A 528 -11.68 -28.11 3.07
N THR A 529 -12.61 -28.91 2.59
CA THR A 529 -12.62 -29.41 1.20
C THR A 529 -12.78 -28.25 0.20
N GLU A 530 -12.37 -28.45 -1.04
CA GLU A 530 -12.55 -27.50 -2.17
C GLU A 530 -12.05 -26.07 -1.87
N GLY A 531 -10.88 -25.96 -1.23
CA GLY A 531 -10.23 -24.67 -1.01
C GLY A 531 -10.84 -23.79 0.09
N GLY A 532 -11.73 -24.34 0.95
CA GLY A 532 -12.25 -23.63 2.11
C GLY A 532 -11.20 -23.48 3.22
N VAL A 533 -11.26 -22.39 4.00
CA VAL A 533 -10.35 -22.14 5.14
C VAL A 533 -11.05 -21.38 6.24
N LEU A 534 -10.81 -21.81 7.48
CA LEU A 534 -11.11 -21.09 8.71
C LEU A 534 -9.77 -20.77 9.39
N SER A 535 -9.55 -19.53 9.77
CA SER A 535 -8.29 -19.09 10.39
C SER A 535 -8.55 -18.10 11.52
N ALA A 536 -7.80 -18.28 12.60
CA ALA A 536 -7.71 -17.30 13.70
C ALA A 536 -6.23 -16.96 13.92
N ASN A 537 -5.88 -15.69 13.88
CA ASN A 537 -4.52 -15.20 14.05
C ASN A 537 -4.48 -14.17 15.19
N VAL A 538 -3.61 -14.38 16.16
CA VAL A 538 -3.29 -13.42 17.22
C VAL A 538 -1.91 -12.85 16.95
N PHE A 539 -1.76 -11.54 17.07
CA PHE A 539 -0.47 -10.89 16.89
C PHE A 539 -0.20 -9.85 17.97
N ARG A 540 1.08 -9.60 18.23
CA ARG A 540 1.57 -8.48 19.03
C ARG A 540 2.85 -7.91 18.41
N ARG A 541 2.96 -6.58 18.41
CA ARG A 541 4.14 -5.82 17.99
C ARG A 541 4.53 -4.83 19.08
N ASN A 542 5.77 -4.86 19.53
CA ASN A 542 6.37 -3.82 20.35
C ASN A 542 7.20 -2.95 19.41
N ILE A 543 6.85 -1.69 19.29
CA ILE A 543 7.44 -0.71 18.35
C ILE A 543 8.27 0.28 19.18
N SER A 544 9.52 0.54 18.79
CA SER A 544 10.36 1.60 19.31
C SER A 544 10.62 2.69 18.27
N ASP A 545 10.95 3.89 18.73
CA ASP A 545 11.24 5.05 17.88
C ASP A 545 10.09 5.41 16.93
N LEU A 546 8.84 5.29 17.38
CA LEU A 546 7.62 5.60 16.59
C LEU A 546 7.71 7.00 15.97
N ILE A 547 7.50 7.12 14.68
CA ILE A 547 7.52 8.39 13.96
C ILE A 547 6.11 8.95 13.83
N ARG A 548 5.90 10.18 14.34
CA ARG A 548 4.68 10.95 14.20
C ARG A 548 4.96 12.35 13.71
N TYR A 549 4.02 12.94 12.98
CA TYR A 549 3.99 14.38 12.75
C TYR A 549 3.43 15.06 14.00
N VAL A 550 4.25 15.93 14.58
CA VAL A 550 3.91 16.73 15.75
C VAL A 550 3.92 18.19 15.34
N THR A 551 2.83 18.89 15.63
CA THR A 551 2.74 20.34 15.45
C THR A 551 3.17 21.02 16.74
N SER A 552 4.10 21.95 16.61
CA SER A 552 4.58 22.78 17.72
C SER A 552 4.54 24.25 17.35
N GLU A 553 4.33 25.10 18.36
CA GLU A 553 4.47 26.54 18.25
C GLU A 553 5.97 26.89 18.20
N ARG A 554 6.38 27.72 17.22
CA ARG A 554 7.76 28.14 17.00
C ARG A 554 7.87 29.62 16.68
N TYR A 555 8.97 30.23 17.11
CA TYR A 555 9.36 31.62 16.85
C TYR A 555 10.71 31.72 16.14
N ASP A 556 11.41 30.59 15.99
CA ASP A 556 12.77 30.46 15.47
C ASP A 556 12.82 29.97 14.01
N THR A 557 11.71 30.12 13.27
CA THR A 557 11.65 29.66 11.88
C THR A 557 12.45 30.60 10.96
N ALA A 558 13.25 30.05 10.05
CA ALA A 558 14.04 30.83 9.11
C ALA A 558 13.19 31.66 8.13
N TRP A 559 11.97 31.17 7.81
CA TRP A 559 11.01 31.83 6.89
C TRP A 559 10.11 32.85 7.54
N ALA A 560 10.09 32.97 8.86
CA ALA A 560 9.33 33.96 9.61
C ALA A 560 10.01 34.26 10.96
N PRO A 561 11.21 34.89 10.94
CA PRO A 561 11.98 35.12 12.17
C PRO A 561 11.23 35.98 13.17
N GLY A 562 11.14 35.56 14.43
CA GLY A 562 10.48 36.28 15.51
C GLY A 562 8.94 36.28 15.44
N GLN A 563 8.35 35.70 14.40
CA GLN A 563 6.89 35.56 14.29
C GLN A 563 6.45 34.19 14.84
N ARG A 564 5.26 34.18 15.43
CA ARG A 564 4.61 32.95 15.88
C ARG A 564 4.18 32.10 14.67
N ARG A 565 4.67 30.87 14.59
CA ARG A 565 4.29 29.89 13.57
C ARG A 565 4.00 28.54 14.21
N PHE A 566 2.95 27.87 13.74
CA PHE A 566 2.73 26.46 14.01
C PHE A 566 3.41 25.64 12.93
N VAL A 567 4.32 24.76 13.33
CA VAL A 567 5.11 23.96 12.42
C VAL A 567 4.92 22.48 12.73
N SER A 568 4.52 21.71 11.73
CA SER A 568 4.37 20.26 11.81
C SER A 568 5.61 19.59 11.21
N SER A 569 6.32 18.81 12.02
CA SER A 569 7.48 18.03 11.59
C SER A 569 7.41 16.59 12.08
N PRO A 570 7.98 15.60 11.35
CA PRO A 570 8.04 14.23 11.80
C PRO A 570 9.08 14.09 12.92
N GLN A 571 8.71 13.39 14.01
CA GLN A 571 9.54 13.20 15.19
C GLN A 571 9.44 11.75 15.68
N ASN A 572 10.51 11.21 16.27
CA ASN A 572 10.44 9.97 17.03
C ASN A 572 9.83 10.26 18.40
N VAL A 573 8.58 9.85 18.60
CA VAL A 573 7.77 10.19 19.79
C VAL A 573 7.76 9.09 20.86
N GLY A 574 8.68 8.11 20.77
CA GLY A 574 8.84 7.07 21.76
C GLY A 574 8.35 5.69 21.34
N ASN A 575 7.78 4.94 22.27
CA ASN A 575 7.46 3.52 22.09
C ASN A 575 5.93 3.29 21.96
N ALA A 576 5.58 2.23 21.26
CA ALA A 576 4.20 1.82 21.11
C ALA A 576 4.03 0.30 21.13
N ILE A 577 2.83 -0.14 21.49
CA ILE A 577 2.42 -1.54 21.42
C ILE A 577 1.18 -1.61 20.55
N THR A 578 1.12 -2.59 19.64
CA THR A 578 -0.11 -2.95 18.94
C THR A 578 -0.30 -4.45 18.97
N GLN A 579 -1.53 -4.89 19.17
CA GLN A 579 -1.93 -6.29 19.21
C GLN A 579 -3.34 -6.46 18.66
N GLY A 580 -3.69 -7.67 18.23
CA GLY A 580 -5.00 -7.91 17.67
C GLY A 580 -5.31 -9.38 17.47
N LEU A 581 -6.59 -9.62 17.17
CA LEU A 581 -7.15 -10.90 16.76
C LEU A 581 -7.74 -10.72 15.36
N GLU A 582 -7.32 -11.56 14.41
CA GLU A 582 -7.82 -11.59 13.04
C GLU A 582 -8.51 -12.94 12.80
N LEU A 583 -9.80 -12.92 12.48
CA LEU A 583 -10.62 -14.08 12.15
C LEU A 583 -10.91 -14.06 10.64
N GLU A 584 -10.79 -15.21 10.00
CA GLU A 584 -11.07 -15.39 8.58
C GLU A 584 -11.88 -16.67 8.37
N ALA A 585 -12.92 -16.56 7.57
CA ALA A 585 -13.71 -17.69 7.12
C ALA A 585 -13.98 -17.57 5.62
N LYS A 586 -13.54 -18.56 4.86
CA LYS A 586 -13.77 -18.69 3.42
C LYS A 586 -14.22 -20.12 3.14
N PHE A 587 -15.44 -20.28 2.70
CA PHE A 587 -15.99 -21.61 2.39
C PHE A 587 -17.26 -21.49 1.56
N ARG A 588 -17.65 -22.58 0.94
CA ARG A 588 -18.98 -22.70 0.32
C ARG A 588 -19.95 -23.30 1.32
N MET A 589 -21.14 -22.71 1.45
CA MET A 589 -22.09 -23.06 2.50
C MET A 589 -22.51 -24.54 2.48
N ASP A 590 -22.66 -25.14 1.29
CA ASP A 590 -23.02 -26.56 1.14
C ASP A 590 -21.91 -27.54 1.59
N GLN A 591 -20.69 -27.07 1.85
CA GLN A 591 -19.63 -27.86 2.48
C GLN A 591 -19.84 -28.07 3.98
N VAL A 592 -20.58 -27.15 4.62
CA VAL A 592 -20.83 -27.17 6.06
C VAL A 592 -22.26 -27.65 6.34
N TRP A 593 -23.21 -27.24 5.52
CA TRP A 593 -24.63 -27.58 5.62
C TRP A 593 -25.17 -28.09 4.29
N THR A 594 -25.35 -29.39 4.16
CA THR A 594 -25.73 -30.06 2.88
C THR A 594 -27.11 -29.65 2.34
N THR A 595 -27.95 -29.01 3.12
CA THR A 595 -29.33 -28.61 2.74
C THR A 595 -29.45 -27.18 2.22
N VAL A 596 -28.35 -26.39 2.27
CA VAL A 596 -28.36 -24.98 1.83
C VAL A 596 -27.82 -24.82 0.41
N PRO A 597 -28.19 -23.74 -0.28
CA PRO A 597 -27.60 -23.43 -1.59
C PRO A 597 -26.07 -23.30 -1.53
N ALA A 598 -25.41 -23.58 -2.66
CA ALA A 598 -23.96 -23.43 -2.83
C ALA A 598 -23.59 -21.94 -2.93
N ILE A 599 -23.58 -21.25 -1.79
CA ILE A 599 -23.21 -19.85 -1.66
C ILE A 599 -21.74 -19.81 -1.19
N ASP A 600 -20.89 -19.11 -1.94
CA ASP A 600 -19.52 -18.83 -1.53
C ASP A 600 -19.51 -17.72 -0.49
N ILE A 601 -19.04 -17.98 0.72
CA ILE A 601 -18.93 -17.02 1.82
C ILE A 601 -17.47 -16.62 2.03
N ARG A 602 -17.26 -15.33 2.23
CA ARG A 602 -15.98 -14.73 2.66
C ARG A 602 -16.28 -13.78 3.80
N SER A 603 -15.68 -14.04 4.95
CA SER A 603 -15.84 -13.20 6.13
C SER A 603 -14.48 -12.95 6.77
N ASN A 604 -14.24 -11.70 7.14
CA ASN A 604 -13.07 -11.29 7.88
C ASN A 604 -13.48 -10.35 9.00
N LEU A 605 -13.05 -10.67 10.20
CA LEU A 605 -13.30 -9.86 11.38
C LEU A 605 -11.98 -9.69 12.13
N SER A 606 -11.56 -8.44 12.31
CA SER A 606 -10.31 -8.13 13.01
C SER A 606 -10.54 -7.14 14.12
N PHE A 607 -9.94 -7.40 15.28
CA PHE A 607 -9.96 -6.52 16.45
C PHE A 607 -8.55 -6.04 16.72
N PHE A 608 -8.39 -4.74 16.98
CA PHE A 608 -7.09 -4.11 17.20
C PHE A 608 -7.10 -3.30 18.49
N HIS A 609 -6.01 -3.40 19.22
CA HIS A 609 -5.72 -2.56 20.36
C HIS A 609 -4.28 -2.07 20.27
N SER A 610 -4.08 -0.75 20.40
CA SER A 610 -2.75 -0.17 20.45
C SER A 610 -2.65 0.94 21.47
N ARG A 611 -1.42 1.19 21.91
CA ARG A 611 -1.08 2.24 22.85
C ARG A 611 0.30 2.81 22.54
N VAL A 612 0.38 4.13 22.45
CA VAL A 612 1.65 4.87 22.41
C VAL A 612 2.01 5.24 23.83
N LEU A 613 3.13 4.75 24.33
CA LEU A 613 3.45 4.77 25.76
C LEU A 613 3.78 6.17 26.26
N ASP A 614 4.40 6.98 25.40
CA ASP A 614 4.90 8.31 25.74
C ASP A 614 3.87 9.44 25.47
N VAL A 615 2.66 9.10 25.01
CA VAL A 615 1.52 10.00 24.91
C VAL A 615 0.53 9.67 26.03
N LEU A 616 0.40 10.57 26.98
CA LEU A 616 -0.42 10.34 28.17
C LEU A 616 -1.93 10.54 27.88
N GLY A 617 -2.77 9.85 28.64
CA GLY A 617 -4.23 9.97 28.60
C GLY A 617 -4.95 8.98 27.67
N PRO A 618 -6.27 9.09 27.55
CA PRO A 618 -7.09 8.18 26.75
C PRO A 618 -6.87 8.39 25.25
N ASN A 619 -7.25 7.36 24.46
CA ASN A 619 -7.19 7.37 22.98
C ASN A 619 -5.76 7.54 22.40
N ASN A 620 -4.72 7.25 23.16
CA ASN A 620 -3.31 7.30 22.75
C ASN A 620 -2.91 6.10 21.85
N ARG A 621 -3.80 5.70 20.96
CA ARG A 621 -3.57 4.59 20.00
C ARG A 621 -2.65 5.00 18.85
N LEU A 622 -2.21 4.01 18.07
CA LEU A 622 -1.51 4.29 16.81
C LEU A 622 -2.43 5.02 15.82
N ASP A 623 -1.82 5.89 15.01
CA ASP A 623 -2.56 6.73 14.08
C ASP A 623 -3.37 5.88 13.10
N GLN A 624 -4.64 6.26 12.95
CA GLN A 624 -5.57 5.71 11.97
C GLN A 624 -5.88 4.22 12.14
N GLN A 625 -5.61 3.64 13.33
CA GLN A 625 -5.99 2.28 13.65
C GLN A 625 -7.39 2.26 14.29
N PRO A 626 -8.42 1.73 13.59
CA PRO A 626 -9.73 1.49 14.19
C PRO A 626 -9.62 0.39 15.26
N SER A 627 -10.62 0.29 16.12
CA SER A 627 -10.69 -0.81 17.11
C SER A 627 -11.06 -2.14 16.45
N MET A 628 -11.77 -2.08 15.31
CA MET A 628 -12.28 -3.26 14.60
C MET A 628 -12.36 -2.98 13.10
N THR A 629 -12.25 -4.04 12.30
CA THR A 629 -12.66 -4.05 10.90
C THR A 629 -13.47 -5.30 10.61
N ALA A 630 -14.53 -5.18 9.83
CA ALA A 630 -15.36 -6.31 9.45
C ALA A 630 -15.65 -6.28 7.94
N ASN A 631 -15.51 -7.43 7.30
CA ASN A 631 -15.89 -7.67 5.91
C ASN A 631 -16.75 -8.94 5.85
N LEU A 632 -17.86 -8.87 5.14
CA LEU A 632 -18.70 -10.02 4.83
C LEU A 632 -19.09 -9.94 3.36
N GLY A 633 -18.72 -10.95 2.59
CA GLY A 633 -19.09 -11.08 1.18
C GLY A 633 -19.66 -12.45 0.88
N GLY A 634 -20.49 -12.50 -0.15
CA GLY A 634 -21.07 -13.75 -0.63
C GLY A 634 -21.37 -13.70 -2.11
N ASP A 635 -21.24 -14.86 -2.79
CA ASP A 635 -21.56 -15.03 -4.19
C ASP A 635 -22.48 -16.26 -4.37
N TYR A 636 -23.52 -16.09 -5.15
CA TYR A 636 -24.47 -17.14 -5.47
C TYR A 636 -24.66 -17.27 -6.97
N ARG A 637 -24.29 -18.40 -7.53
CA ARG A 637 -24.57 -18.76 -8.91
C ARG A 637 -25.95 -19.43 -8.99
N ILE A 638 -26.88 -18.79 -9.67
CA ILE A 638 -28.23 -19.31 -9.85
C ILE A 638 -28.16 -20.49 -10.83
N ARG A 639 -28.65 -21.67 -10.43
CA ARG A 639 -28.54 -22.91 -11.23
C ARG A 639 -29.45 -22.88 -12.46
N SER A 640 -30.61 -22.20 -12.39
CA SER A 640 -31.64 -22.15 -13.44
C SER A 640 -31.35 -21.11 -14.54
N MET A 641 -30.38 -20.20 -14.34
CA MET A 641 -30.08 -19.13 -15.30
C MET A 641 -28.59 -18.77 -15.25
N PRO A 642 -28.02 -18.19 -16.33
CA PRO A 642 -26.61 -17.85 -16.39
C PRO A 642 -26.27 -16.57 -15.60
N LEU A 643 -26.84 -16.42 -14.39
CA LEU A 643 -26.70 -15.26 -13.52
C LEU A 643 -25.95 -15.64 -12.23
N THR A 644 -24.93 -14.87 -11.92
CA THR A 644 -24.29 -14.87 -10.60
C THR A 644 -24.61 -13.55 -9.91
N LEU A 645 -25.09 -13.61 -8.69
CA LEU A 645 -25.31 -12.46 -7.82
C LEU A 645 -24.24 -12.47 -6.72
N GLY A 646 -23.76 -11.32 -6.36
CA GLY A 646 -22.83 -11.19 -5.25
C GLY A 646 -22.94 -9.86 -4.55
N GLY A 647 -22.43 -9.82 -3.34
CA GLY A 647 -22.38 -8.60 -2.55
C GLY A 647 -21.30 -8.64 -1.47
N ASN A 648 -20.97 -7.48 -0.97
CA ASN A 648 -19.98 -7.31 0.08
C ASN A 648 -20.38 -6.15 1.01
N VAL A 649 -20.18 -6.33 2.31
CA VAL A 649 -20.33 -5.30 3.33
C VAL A 649 -19.00 -5.10 4.01
N ASN A 650 -18.52 -3.85 4.04
CA ASN A 650 -17.31 -3.44 4.75
C ASN A 650 -17.69 -2.47 5.87
N PHE A 651 -17.16 -2.68 7.07
CA PHE A 651 -17.43 -1.85 8.23
C PHE A 651 -16.16 -1.56 9.02
N ASN A 652 -15.94 -0.28 9.35
CA ASN A 652 -14.97 0.20 10.34
C ASN A 652 -15.69 1.18 11.26
N PRO A 653 -15.65 1.02 12.59
CA PRO A 653 -16.22 1.98 13.53
C PRO A 653 -15.44 3.31 13.49
N ASP A 654 -16.06 4.35 14.01
CA ASP A 654 -15.39 5.61 14.29
C ASP A 654 -14.39 5.47 15.45
N TYR A 655 -13.43 6.38 15.47
CA TYR A 655 -12.44 6.42 16.54
C TYR A 655 -11.74 7.78 16.62
N THR A 656 -11.28 8.10 17.84
CA THR A 656 -10.40 9.24 18.11
C THR A 656 -9.00 8.72 18.42
N THR A 657 -7.99 9.45 17.92
CA THR A 657 -6.58 9.21 18.21
C THR A 657 -5.97 10.45 18.83
N ARG A 658 -5.37 10.30 20.01
CA ARG A 658 -4.52 11.33 20.62
C ARG A 658 -3.12 11.22 20.04
N ARG A 659 -2.69 12.23 19.27
CA ARG A 659 -1.40 12.24 18.57
C ARG A 659 -0.26 12.76 19.42
N SER A 660 -0.55 13.82 20.21
CA SER A 660 0.35 14.40 21.20
C SER A 660 -0.45 14.79 22.44
N ASN A 661 0.16 15.48 23.40
CA ASN A 661 -0.56 15.98 24.55
C ASN A 661 -1.61 17.05 24.17
N GLU A 662 -1.39 17.76 23.06
CA GLU A 662 -2.19 18.87 22.57
C GLU A 662 -3.04 18.52 21.34
N GLN A 663 -2.84 17.38 20.69
CA GLN A 663 -3.44 17.08 19.39
C GLN A 663 -4.27 15.80 19.38
N TRP A 664 -5.45 15.88 18.78
CA TRP A 664 -6.35 14.76 18.52
C TRP A 664 -6.78 14.73 17.05
N ALA A 665 -7.09 13.54 16.58
CA ALA A 665 -7.70 13.32 15.27
C ALA A 665 -8.89 12.37 15.40
N TYR A 666 -9.99 12.72 14.78
CA TYR A 666 -11.22 11.93 14.69
C TYR A 666 -11.36 11.34 13.27
N GLN A 667 -11.84 10.12 13.20
CA GLN A 667 -12.21 9.43 11.96
C GLN A 667 -13.59 8.83 12.15
N GLY A 668 -14.53 9.20 11.29
CA GLY A 668 -15.89 8.70 11.30
C GLY A 668 -15.99 7.23 10.89
N ALA A 669 -17.12 6.62 11.22
CA ALA A 669 -17.39 5.24 10.84
C ALA A 669 -17.54 5.09 9.32
N LYS A 670 -16.98 4.00 8.78
CA LYS A 670 -17.16 3.60 7.37
C LYS A 670 -18.10 2.42 7.28
N ARG A 671 -19.10 2.53 6.40
CA ARG A 671 -20.02 1.46 6.05
C ARG A 671 -20.19 1.48 4.55
N VAL A 672 -19.69 0.47 3.88
CA VAL A 672 -19.76 0.35 2.43
C VAL A 672 -20.49 -0.94 2.09
N VAL A 673 -21.52 -0.85 1.26
CA VAL A 673 -22.28 -1.99 0.75
C VAL A 673 -22.14 -1.97 -0.77
N ASP A 674 -21.57 -3.04 -1.32
CA ASP A 674 -21.41 -3.22 -2.76
C ASP A 674 -22.21 -4.46 -3.19
N VAL A 675 -22.87 -4.38 -4.34
CA VAL A 675 -23.60 -5.51 -4.94
C VAL A 675 -23.31 -5.59 -6.42
N TYR A 676 -23.36 -6.81 -6.98
CA TYR A 676 -23.19 -7.00 -8.41
C TYR A 676 -24.04 -8.15 -8.94
N GLY A 677 -24.34 -8.07 -10.25
CA GLY A 677 -24.88 -9.14 -11.04
C GLY A 677 -24.01 -9.40 -12.26
N LEU A 678 -23.66 -10.66 -12.52
CA LEU A 678 -22.91 -11.10 -13.71
C LEU A 678 -23.79 -12.03 -14.54
N TRP A 679 -24.19 -11.56 -15.70
CA TRP A 679 -24.94 -12.33 -16.69
C TRP A 679 -24.01 -12.86 -17.77
N LYS A 680 -23.95 -14.19 -17.96
CA LYS A 680 -23.17 -14.84 -19.02
C LYS A 680 -24.05 -15.14 -20.22
N PHE A 681 -23.86 -14.44 -21.32
CA PHE A 681 -24.58 -14.73 -22.58
C PHE A 681 -24.09 -16.05 -23.20
N ASN A 682 -22.77 -16.27 -23.12
CA ASN A 682 -22.07 -17.47 -23.60
C ASN A 682 -20.72 -17.59 -22.86
N PRO A 683 -19.91 -18.64 -23.08
CA PRO A 683 -18.61 -18.79 -22.44
C PRO A 683 -17.60 -17.66 -22.71
N ALA A 684 -17.80 -16.91 -23.82
CA ALA A 684 -16.91 -15.83 -24.24
C ALA A 684 -17.42 -14.43 -23.90
N THR A 685 -18.72 -14.26 -23.58
CA THR A 685 -19.31 -12.91 -23.40
C THR A 685 -20.15 -12.85 -22.15
N ALA A 686 -19.89 -11.86 -21.30
CA ALA A 686 -20.66 -11.60 -20.09
C ALA A 686 -20.91 -10.09 -19.89
N LEU A 687 -22.02 -9.76 -19.26
CA LEU A 687 -22.36 -8.42 -18.80
C LEU A 687 -22.35 -8.38 -17.28
N ARG A 688 -21.59 -7.45 -16.73
CA ARG A 688 -21.56 -7.19 -15.30
C ARG A 688 -22.17 -5.83 -14.99
N VAL A 689 -23.05 -5.81 -14.01
CA VAL A 689 -23.58 -4.57 -13.42
C VAL A 689 -23.18 -4.57 -11.95
N THR A 690 -22.50 -3.51 -11.52
CA THR A 690 -22.04 -3.33 -10.13
C THR A 690 -22.60 -2.03 -9.59
N VAL A 691 -23.11 -2.06 -8.37
CA VAL A 691 -23.47 -0.87 -7.61
C VAL A 691 -22.58 -0.82 -6.39
N SER A 692 -21.61 0.11 -6.39
CA SER A 692 -20.72 0.35 -5.26
C SER A 692 -21.29 1.42 -4.37
N ASN A 693 -21.08 1.29 -3.06
CA ASN A 693 -21.61 2.21 -2.04
C ASN A 693 -23.15 2.36 -2.17
N LEU A 694 -23.87 1.24 -2.21
CA LEU A 694 -25.34 1.17 -2.41
C LEU A 694 -26.12 2.05 -1.42
N VAL A 695 -25.60 2.22 -0.22
CA VAL A 695 -26.18 3.08 0.83
C VAL A 695 -25.15 4.13 1.23
N PRO A 696 -24.99 5.20 0.42
CA PRO A 696 -23.97 6.21 0.67
C PRO A 696 -24.21 6.92 2.00
N ARG A 697 -23.12 7.21 2.71
CA ARG A 697 -23.11 7.99 3.93
C ARG A 697 -21.95 8.96 3.89
N ASP A 698 -22.17 10.16 4.37
CA ASP A 698 -21.13 11.15 4.52
C ASP A 698 -20.05 10.65 5.48
N TYR A 699 -18.85 11.10 5.25
CA TYR A 699 -17.67 10.70 6.00
C TYR A 699 -17.09 11.87 6.77
N LEU A 700 -17.16 11.78 8.09
CA LEU A 700 -16.67 12.84 9.00
C LEU A 700 -15.22 12.57 9.39
N THR A 701 -14.39 13.63 9.32
CA THR A 701 -13.05 13.65 9.89
C THR A 701 -12.86 14.90 10.73
N GLY A 702 -12.03 14.81 11.77
CA GLY A 702 -11.79 15.96 12.65
C GLY A 702 -10.33 16.03 13.11
N THR A 703 -9.89 17.24 13.40
CA THR A 703 -8.63 17.55 14.07
C THR A 703 -8.87 18.56 15.17
N THR A 704 -8.30 18.30 16.35
CA THR A 704 -8.40 19.22 17.49
C THR A 704 -7.00 19.50 18.03
N TYR A 705 -6.73 20.73 18.35
CA TYR A 705 -5.55 21.18 19.09
C TYR A 705 -6.01 21.95 20.33
N ILE A 706 -5.42 21.64 21.49
CA ILE A 706 -5.67 22.36 22.75
C ILE A 706 -4.32 22.55 23.43
N GLY A 707 -3.88 23.79 23.60
CA GLY A 707 -2.63 24.10 24.29
C GLY A 707 -2.34 25.60 24.38
N ASN A 708 -1.62 26.01 25.41
CA ASN A 708 -1.18 27.39 25.63
C ASN A 708 -2.29 28.46 25.56
N GLY A 709 -3.50 28.14 26.10
CA GLY A 709 -4.64 29.04 26.05
C GLY A 709 -5.25 29.26 24.66
N PHE A 710 -5.02 28.28 23.78
CA PHE A 710 -5.56 28.25 22.42
C PHE A 710 -6.20 26.88 22.19
N SER A 711 -7.41 26.87 21.66
CA SER A 711 -8.04 25.66 21.15
C SER A 711 -8.53 25.88 19.71
N GLU A 712 -8.38 24.88 18.88
CA GLU A 712 -8.90 24.88 17.50
C GLU A 712 -9.38 23.46 17.15
N THR A 713 -10.64 23.38 16.69
CA THR A 713 -11.24 22.15 16.20
C THR A 713 -11.74 22.37 14.79
N ALA A 714 -11.23 21.56 13.84
CA ALA A 714 -11.69 21.54 12.46
C ALA A 714 -12.33 20.18 12.14
N ASN A 715 -13.61 20.20 11.77
CA ASN A 715 -14.39 19.03 11.39
C ASN A 715 -14.77 19.13 9.91
N THR A 716 -14.42 18.12 9.12
CA THR A 716 -14.74 18.04 7.70
C THR A 716 -15.74 16.92 7.44
N ASN A 717 -16.88 17.26 6.88
CA ASN A 717 -17.86 16.32 6.35
C ASN A 717 -17.65 16.16 4.84
N THR A 718 -17.34 14.97 4.39
CA THR A 718 -17.16 14.63 2.97
C THR A 718 -18.38 13.85 2.49
N ARG A 719 -19.08 14.39 1.52
CA ARG A 719 -20.24 13.77 0.89
C ARG A 719 -19.83 12.60 0.02
N ASN A 720 -20.61 11.54 0.03
CA ASN A 720 -20.40 10.34 -0.78
C ASN A 720 -21.63 9.99 -1.60
N TRP A 721 -21.42 9.31 -2.74
CA TRP A 721 -22.48 8.91 -3.66
C TRP A 721 -22.41 7.42 -3.98
N GLN A 722 -23.46 6.92 -4.59
CA GLN A 722 -23.47 5.62 -5.25
C GLN A 722 -22.67 5.72 -6.56
N ASN A 723 -21.98 4.64 -6.89
CA ASN A 723 -21.38 4.46 -8.21
C ASN A 723 -21.99 3.24 -8.87
N VAL A 724 -22.63 3.42 -10.03
CA VAL A 724 -23.23 2.36 -10.83
C VAL A 724 -22.36 2.11 -12.06
N GLN A 725 -21.83 0.89 -12.18
CA GLN A 725 -20.96 0.49 -13.28
C GLN A 725 -21.63 -0.60 -14.14
N VAL A 726 -21.55 -0.46 -15.44
CA VAL A 726 -21.94 -1.48 -16.43
C VAL A 726 -20.70 -1.84 -17.23
N ARG A 727 -20.37 -3.14 -17.33
CA ARG A 727 -19.17 -3.62 -18.00
C ARG A 727 -19.45 -4.84 -18.86
N LEU A 728 -19.06 -4.78 -20.12
CA LEU A 728 -19.04 -5.91 -21.05
C LEU A 728 -17.67 -6.58 -21.00
N GLU A 729 -17.65 -7.88 -20.76
CA GLU A 729 -16.47 -8.73 -20.66
C GLU A 729 -16.49 -9.73 -21.82
N MET A 730 -15.44 -9.72 -22.65
CA MET A 730 -15.34 -10.53 -23.87
C MET A 730 -14.01 -11.27 -23.94
N LYS A 731 -14.05 -12.53 -24.32
CA LYS A 731 -12.91 -13.34 -24.76
C LYS A 731 -12.90 -13.36 -26.27
N ILE A 732 -11.83 -12.85 -26.90
CA ILE A 732 -11.73 -12.65 -28.35
C ILE A 732 -10.56 -13.46 -28.95
#